data_ac5ef2445b04c8ae71c955f48b843fb1
#
_entry.id   ac5ef2445b04c8ae71c955f48b843fb1
#
_cell.length_a   1.000
_cell.length_b   1.000
_cell.length_c   1.000
_cell.angle_alpha   90.00
_cell.angle_beta   90.00
_cell.angle_gamma   90.00
#
_symmetry.space_group_name_H-M   'P 1'
#
loop_
_entity.id
_entity.type
_entity.pdbx_description
1 polymer ?
#
loop_
_entity_poly.entity_id
_entity_poly.type
_entity_poly.pdbx_seq_one_letter_code
_entity_poly.pdbx_strand_id
1 'polypeptide(L)'
;MRGIVTWFVNNSVPSNLFMFFLIVGGFFVSYPSIKAEFFPTPDPKAVTIAVPYPGASASEVEASISSKIEDRLEGVSGIKKINSNSLEGGGYIGIRVFPSADFDNTVEEIKTIIDGITTFPENSEEPIVKKLEIVEKVLDVVIHGDVDENTLLSVTKSINEEIKNLSEVSFTEIYGNRNREISIEISENSLEKYNLTFDEIAFAINMGSIDLPGGVISSTKGDLLIRTVGQSYKGSEFENIVIRANQNGSKLLLKDIATIKDTFEEVDKFIKWDGANAMFISANLVGNQDVLTAANQLRNFVKNKKNNMPENIQIDYWYDQARFLEDRINILYKNFAIGMILVLILLTMFLRPSVAFWVAMGIPISFGGALILLPMLGVTINVLSTFMFIVVLGIVVDDAIIVGENVFRRRIKLNEDNFTSTVKGTMEVMLPVFFGILTTIVVFAPMLDLAGDTGPIWRTFPLTAIPILIFSLIESTTILPAHLNHAGEWFQYRFVKFGKALSTARNYFSEKLYEFIDSKWLPLVKKSIKNRYQTISIFVGVLLISFSLLAGGWVKWQFFPVLEAEEIAIVVDLPEGTPITTTEEVTRMIEREALKLKSELNSENNKKIISHVLTAVGDQYFSNQEAANSPTGPTLQAASTPHVGEVVVILTPADSRWGLTGAYDIIKILRNRIGIIPGVERLNFSANIFSAGKPIHFEFSGNDFDDLNRVVNKTKSLLSNYSGVYDLTDSD
;
A
#
# COMPACT_ATOMS: atom_id res chain seq x y z
N MET A 1 -4.88 -25.37 37.68
CA MET A 1 -5.65 -24.12 37.60
C MET A 1 -6.02 -23.54 38.97
N ARG A 2 -6.74 -24.27 39.89
CA ARG A 2 -7.09 -23.72 41.21
C ARG A 2 -5.90 -23.16 42.00
N GLY A 3 -4.77 -23.89 42.03
CA GLY A 3 -3.55 -23.43 42.71
C GLY A 3 -3.01 -22.11 42.17
N ILE A 4 -3.06 -21.90 40.85
CA ILE A 4 -2.60 -20.65 40.21
C ILE A 4 -3.49 -19.47 40.61
N VAL A 5 -4.82 -19.62 40.47
CA VAL A 5 -5.79 -18.59 40.87
C VAL A 5 -5.61 -18.22 42.33
N THR A 6 -5.55 -19.24 43.21
CA THR A 6 -5.40 -19.06 44.66
C THR A 6 -4.08 -18.36 44.98
N TRP A 7 -2.99 -18.70 44.28
CA TRP A 7 -1.68 -18.07 44.51
C TRP A 7 -1.70 -16.58 44.12
N PHE A 8 -2.24 -16.21 42.93
CA PHE A 8 -2.35 -14.83 42.51
C PHE A 8 -3.28 -14.00 43.40
N VAL A 9 -4.42 -14.57 43.86
CA VAL A 9 -5.35 -13.91 44.78
C VAL A 9 -4.70 -13.62 46.13
N ASN A 10 -3.84 -14.52 46.63
CA ASN A 10 -3.13 -14.36 47.88
C ASN A 10 -1.90 -13.40 47.75
N ASN A 11 -1.36 -13.24 46.56
CA ASN A 11 -0.15 -12.49 46.32
C ASN A 11 -0.43 -11.32 45.33
N SER A 12 -0.96 -10.22 45.82
CA SER A 12 -1.33 -9.05 44.99
C SER A 12 -0.11 -8.34 44.38
N VAL A 13 1.06 -8.39 45.02
CA VAL A 13 2.27 -7.76 44.49
C VAL A 13 2.74 -8.35 43.15
N PRO A 14 2.91 -9.69 43.01
CA PRO A 14 3.17 -10.30 41.70
C PRO A 14 2.12 -9.99 40.66
N SER A 15 0.84 -9.94 41.02
CA SER A 15 -0.25 -9.59 40.09
C SER A 15 -0.10 -8.16 39.56
N ASN A 16 0.20 -7.21 40.45
CA ASN A 16 0.44 -5.81 40.08
C ASN A 16 1.70 -5.63 39.22
N LEU A 17 2.80 -6.33 39.56
CA LEU A 17 4.03 -6.29 38.80
C LEU A 17 3.82 -6.87 37.39
N PHE A 18 3.09 -7.98 37.32
CA PHE A 18 2.79 -8.61 36.03
C PHE A 18 1.90 -7.72 35.15
N MET A 19 0.85 -7.12 35.72
CA MET A 19 0.02 -6.14 35.04
C MET A 19 0.86 -4.96 34.53
N PHE A 20 1.70 -4.39 35.41
CA PHE A 20 2.57 -3.27 35.05
C PHE A 20 3.56 -3.65 33.94
N PHE A 21 4.15 -4.84 34.03
CA PHE A 21 5.04 -5.37 32.98
C PHE A 21 4.32 -5.48 31.62
N LEU A 22 3.10 -5.99 31.59
CA LEU A 22 2.34 -6.14 30.33
C LEU A 22 1.98 -4.75 29.74
N ILE A 23 1.52 -3.82 30.58
CA ILE A 23 1.14 -2.47 30.09
C ILE A 23 2.38 -1.68 29.65
N VAL A 24 3.39 -1.57 30.52
CA VAL A 24 4.57 -0.78 30.20
C VAL A 24 5.42 -1.43 29.13
N GLY A 25 5.65 -2.75 29.23
CA GLY A 25 6.38 -3.52 28.23
C GLY A 25 5.71 -3.46 26.86
N GLY A 26 4.38 -3.57 26.81
CA GLY A 26 3.64 -3.54 25.54
C GLY A 26 3.59 -2.13 24.94
N PHE A 27 3.02 -1.16 25.64
CA PHE A 27 2.75 0.16 25.04
C PHE A 27 3.95 1.11 24.99
N PHE A 28 4.90 1.02 25.93
CA PHE A 28 6.01 1.96 25.99
C PHE A 28 7.34 1.38 25.51
N VAL A 29 7.50 0.06 25.48
CA VAL A 29 8.74 -0.59 25.01
C VAL A 29 8.53 -1.25 23.65
N SER A 30 7.55 -2.14 23.53
CA SER A 30 7.37 -2.91 22.30
C SER A 30 6.67 -2.13 21.19
N TYR A 31 5.58 -1.40 21.49
CA TYR A 31 4.83 -0.65 20.46
C TYR A 31 5.70 0.32 19.64
N PRO A 32 6.58 1.16 20.24
CA PRO A 32 7.43 2.04 19.46
C PRO A 32 8.50 1.34 18.63
N SER A 33 8.78 0.06 18.91
CA SER A 33 9.75 -0.74 18.16
C SER A 33 9.12 -1.58 17.04
N ILE A 34 7.78 -1.61 16.95
CA ILE A 34 7.07 -2.32 15.89
C ILE A 34 7.06 -1.44 14.64
N LYS A 35 7.57 -1.95 13.52
CA LYS A 35 7.51 -1.26 12.22
C LYS A 35 6.08 -0.90 11.88
N ALA A 36 5.86 0.34 11.44
CA ALA A 36 4.62 0.78 10.85
C ALA A 36 4.74 0.75 9.32
N GLU A 37 3.78 0.12 8.65
CA GLU A 37 3.68 0.05 7.19
C GLU A 37 2.22 0.18 6.76
N PHE A 38 1.98 0.63 5.53
CA PHE A 38 0.60 0.80 5.07
C PHE A 38 -0.15 -0.53 5.01
N PHE A 39 0.44 -1.51 4.33
CA PHE A 39 -0.13 -2.84 4.16
C PHE A 39 0.95 -3.89 4.42
N PRO A 40 0.61 -5.07 4.99
CA PRO A 40 1.61 -6.12 5.15
C PRO A 40 2.04 -6.60 3.77
N THR A 41 3.27 -6.27 3.41
CA THR A 41 3.86 -6.64 2.12
C THR A 41 4.72 -7.89 2.30
N PRO A 42 4.20 -9.07 1.93
CA PRO A 42 5.02 -10.27 1.93
C PRO A 42 6.12 -10.13 0.87
N ASP A 43 7.31 -10.61 1.20
CA ASP A 43 8.39 -10.73 0.22
C ASP A 43 7.86 -11.48 -1.04
N PRO A 44 7.82 -10.84 -2.22
CA PRO A 44 7.18 -11.39 -3.40
C PRO A 44 7.88 -12.65 -3.94
N LYS A 45 9.10 -12.95 -3.45
CA LYS A 45 9.97 -14.02 -3.99
C LYS A 45 9.92 -14.03 -5.51
N ALA A 46 10.19 -12.90 -6.11
CA ALA A 46 10.15 -12.69 -7.54
C ALA A 46 11.48 -12.10 -8.06
N VAL A 47 11.75 -12.39 -9.30
CA VAL A 47 12.93 -11.89 -10.03
C VAL A 47 12.45 -11.21 -11.30
N THR A 48 13.05 -10.09 -11.64
CA THR A 48 12.82 -9.40 -12.91
C THR A 48 14.07 -9.48 -13.77
N ILE A 49 13.87 -9.72 -15.07
CA ILE A 49 14.92 -9.69 -16.08
C ILE A 49 14.49 -8.65 -17.11
N ALA A 50 15.35 -7.67 -17.36
CA ALA A 50 15.16 -6.67 -18.40
C ALA A 50 16.30 -6.81 -19.42
N VAL A 51 15.94 -6.85 -20.70
CA VAL A 51 16.91 -6.90 -21.80
C VAL A 51 16.55 -5.79 -22.79
N PRO A 52 17.21 -4.63 -22.75
CA PRO A 52 17.01 -3.58 -23.74
C PRO A 52 17.49 -4.05 -25.12
N TYR A 53 16.69 -3.77 -26.14
CA TYR A 53 17.01 -4.01 -27.54
C TYR A 53 16.57 -2.85 -28.41
N PRO A 54 17.30 -1.72 -28.39
CA PRO A 54 16.91 -0.50 -29.09
C PRO A 54 16.64 -0.72 -30.57
N GLY A 55 15.50 -0.21 -31.05
CA GLY A 55 15.10 -0.26 -32.45
C GLY A 55 14.47 -1.59 -32.91
N ALA A 56 14.31 -2.57 -32.03
CA ALA A 56 13.64 -3.81 -32.34
C ALA A 56 12.13 -3.70 -32.13
N SER A 57 11.35 -4.29 -33.01
CA SER A 57 9.90 -4.44 -32.85
C SER A 57 9.55 -5.46 -31.74
N ALA A 58 8.33 -5.39 -31.21
CA ALA A 58 7.86 -6.31 -30.17
C ALA A 58 7.97 -7.80 -30.60
N SER A 59 7.68 -8.11 -31.86
CA SER A 59 7.82 -9.49 -32.41
C SER A 59 9.27 -9.96 -32.52
N GLU A 60 10.20 -9.06 -32.82
CA GLU A 60 11.63 -9.38 -32.84
C GLU A 60 12.15 -9.61 -31.42
N VAL A 61 11.71 -8.80 -30.46
CA VAL A 61 12.04 -8.99 -29.03
C VAL A 61 11.49 -10.32 -28.52
N GLU A 62 10.24 -10.67 -28.85
CA GLU A 62 9.66 -11.96 -28.48
C GLU A 62 10.49 -13.12 -29.00
N ALA A 63 10.76 -13.15 -30.31
CA ALA A 63 11.47 -14.26 -30.96
C ALA A 63 12.96 -14.37 -30.55
N SER A 64 13.61 -13.21 -30.34
CA SER A 64 15.08 -13.16 -30.14
C SER A 64 15.51 -13.11 -28.67
N ILE A 65 14.63 -12.66 -27.76
CA ILE A 65 14.94 -12.45 -26.36
C ILE A 65 14.00 -13.26 -25.47
N SER A 66 12.69 -12.94 -25.45
CA SER A 66 11.74 -13.50 -24.48
C SER A 66 11.64 -15.00 -24.56
N SER A 67 11.39 -15.56 -25.76
CA SER A 67 11.28 -17.01 -25.97
C SER A 67 12.55 -17.75 -25.61
N LYS A 68 13.72 -17.18 -25.89
CA LYS A 68 15.01 -17.83 -25.52
C LYS A 68 15.21 -17.90 -24.02
N ILE A 69 14.80 -16.88 -23.31
CA ILE A 69 14.86 -16.84 -21.84
C ILE A 69 13.88 -17.85 -21.25
N GLU A 70 12.64 -17.86 -21.73
CA GLU A 70 11.60 -18.80 -21.29
C GLU A 70 12.04 -20.24 -21.49
N ASP A 71 12.52 -20.61 -22.68
CA ASP A 71 13.01 -21.94 -23.00
C ASP A 71 14.15 -22.41 -22.07
N ARG A 72 15.06 -21.49 -21.72
CA ARG A 72 16.18 -21.80 -20.82
C ARG A 72 15.77 -21.96 -19.37
N LEU A 73 14.71 -21.29 -18.96
CA LEU A 73 14.21 -21.29 -17.58
C LEU A 73 13.17 -22.40 -17.33
N GLU A 74 12.63 -23.06 -18.36
CA GLU A 74 11.58 -24.08 -18.23
C GLU A 74 11.99 -25.24 -17.30
N GLY A 75 13.28 -25.57 -17.21
CA GLY A 75 13.81 -26.66 -16.38
C GLY A 75 14.23 -26.27 -14.97
N VAL A 76 14.15 -24.99 -14.59
CA VAL A 76 14.64 -24.51 -13.29
C VAL A 76 13.69 -24.87 -12.17
N SER A 77 14.21 -25.59 -11.16
CA SER A 77 13.41 -25.97 -10.00
C SER A 77 13.10 -24.75 -9.13
N GLY A 78 11.87 -24.66 -8.61
CA GLY A 78 11.47 -23.56 -7.73
C GLY A 78 10.74 -22.42 -8.44
N ILE A 79 10.74 -22.35 -9.75
CA ILE A 79 9.97 -21.38 -10.50
C ILE A 79 8.47 -21.78 -10.47
N LYS A 80 7.62 -20.84 -10.05
CA LYS A 80 6.17 -21.01 -9.99
C LYS A 80 5.49 -20.53 -11.29
N LYS A 81 5.94 -19.40 -11.81
CA LYS A 81 5.36 -18.77 -13.01
C LYS A 81 6.37 -17.82 -13.67
N ILE A 82 6.40 -17.81 -14.98
CA ILE A 82 7.13 -16.85 -15.80
C ILE A 82 6.07 -16.04 -16.58
N ASN A 83 6.22 -14.72 -16.57
CA ASN A 83 5.46 -13.79 -17.39
C ASN A 83 6.43 -12.95 -18.19
N SER A 84 6.27 -12.89 -19.49
CA SER A 84 7.11 -12.08 -20.37
C SER A 84 6.29 -11.02 -21.07
N ASN A 85 6.87 -9.82 -21.17
CA ASN A 85 6.37 -8.69 -21.93
C ASN A 85 7.41 -8.32 -22.98
N SER A 86 7.06 -8.48 -24.24
CA SER A 86 7.89 -8.09 -25.37
C SER A 86 7.36 -6.78 -25.92
N LEU A 87 8.14 -5.73 -25.78
CA LEU A 87 7.78 -4.36 -26.18
C LEU A 87 8.76 -3.88 -27.24
N GLU A 88 8.39 -2.83 -27.99
CA GLU A 88 9.32 -2.14 -28.86
C GLU A 88 10.50 -1.62 -28.02
N GLY A 89 11.73 -2.00 -28.39
CA GLY A 89 12.94 -1.60 -27.70
C GLY A 89 13.37 -2.47 -26.52
N GLY A 90 12.65 -3.53 -26.14
CA GLY A 90 13.13 -4.45 -25.09
C GLY A 90 12.16 -5.48 -24.55
N GLY A 91 12.73 -6.52 -23.92
CA GLY A 91 12.00 -7.60 -23.27
C GLY A 91 12.04 -7.49 -21.73
N TYR A 92 10.92 -7.70 -21.08
CA TYR A 92 10.77 -7.68 -19.63
C TYR A 92 10.15 -8.98 -19.15
N ILE A 93 10.88 -9.74 -18.33
CA ILE A 93 10.45 -11.05 -17.83
C ILE A 93 10.33 -11.01 -16.32
N GLY A 94 9.16 -11.33 -15.80
CA GLY A 94 8.88 -11.47 -14.38
C GLY A 94 8.76 -12.94 -13.99
N ILE A 95 9.57 -13.38 -13.04
CA ILE A 95 9.63 -14.76 -12.57
C ILE A 95 9.18 -14.81 -11.11
N ARG A 96 8.13 -15.57 -10.82
CA ARG A 96 7.69 -15.88 -9.45
C ARG A 96 8.26 -17.22 -9.01
N VAL A 97 8.78 -17.25 -7.81
CA VAL A 97 9.37 -18.44 -7.17
C VAL A 97 8.38 -19.01 -6.15
N PHE A 98 8.33 -20.34 -5.98
CA PHE A 98 7.49 -20.95 -4.95
C PHE A 98 7.93 -20.49 -3.54
N PRO A 99 6.99 -20.20 -2.63
CA PRO A 99 7.33 -19.82 -1.25
C PRO A 99 8.17 -20.84 -0.50
N SER A 100 8.06 -22.13 -0.87
CA SER A 100 8.81 -23.25 -0.28
C SER A 100 10.23 -23.43 -0.85
N ALA A 101 10.54 -22.76 -1.97
CA ALA A 101 11.87 -22.86 -2.59
C ALA A 101 12.89 -21.96 -1.87
N ASP A 102 14.16 -22.36 -1.97
CA ASP A 102 15.28 -21.52 -1.55
C ASP A 102 15.44 -20.38 -2.57
N PHE A 103 14.94 -19.20 -2.20
CA PHE A 103 14.88 -18.05 -3.09
C PHE A 103 16.26 -17.60 -3.58
N ASP A 104 17.23 -17.51 -2.67
CA ASP A 104 18.57 -17.03 -3.02
C ASP A 104 19.28 -17.98 -3.98
N ASN A 105 19.22 -19.28 -3.73
CA ASN A 105 19.76 -20.28 -4.66
C ASN A 105 19.05 -20.26 -6.02
N THR A 106 17.72 -20.12 -6.03
CA THR A 106 16.97 -20.05 -7.30
C THR A 106 17.35 -18.79 -8.11
N VAL A 107 17.58 -17.65 -7.45
CA VAL A 107 18.01 -16.41 -8.12
C VAL A 107 19.39 -16.56 -8.74
N GLU A 108 20.35 -17.15 -8.01
CA GLU A 108 21.70 -17.39 -8.52
C GLU A 108 21.71 -18.41 -9.69
N GLU A 109 20.84 -19.41 -9.66
CA GLU A 109 20.64 -20.35 -10.76
C GLU A 109 20.08 -19.65 -11.99
N ILE A 110 19.00 -18.83 -11.82
CA ILE A 110 18.42 -18.01 -12.90
C ILE A 110 19.51 -17.12 -13.51
N LYS A 111 20.26 -16.38 -12.70
CA LYS A 111 21.30 -15.49 -13.16
C LYS A 111 22.38 -16.24 -13.95
N THR A 112 22.85 -17.37 -13.45
CA THR A 112 23.83 -18.21 -14.13
C THR A 112 23.35 -18.69 -15.51
N ILE A 113 22.06 -19.06 -15.61
CA ILE A 113 21.45 -19.51 -16.87
C ILE A 113 21.36 -18.35 -17.85
N ILE A 114 20.92 -17.17 -17.40
CA ILE A 114 20.78 -15.98 -18.25
C ILE A 114 22.15 -15.51 -18.76
N ASP A 115 23.13 -15.40 -17.89
CA ASP A 115 24.52 -15.04 -18.24
C ASP A 115 25.13 -16.03 -19.23
N GLY A 116 24.64 -17.29 -19.25
CA GLY A 116 25.05 -18.34 -20.18
C GLY A 116 24.42 -18.28 -21.57
N ILE A 117 23.48 -17.35 -21.83
CA ILE A 117 22.83 -17.19 -23.14
C ILE A 117 23.72 -16.34 -24.05
N THR A 118 24.47 -16.97 -24.93
CA THR A 118 25.40 -16.30 -25.87
C THR A 118 24.77 -15.98 -27.23
N THR A 119 23.47 -16.24 -27.38
CA THR A 119 22.76 -16.14 -28.67
C THR A 119 21.84 -14.92 -28.77
N PHE A 120 21.97 -13.97 -27.86
CA PHE A 120 21.28 -12.69 -27.99
C PHE A 120 21.77 -11.90 -29.19
N PRO A 121 20.94 -11.02 -29.79
CA PRO A 121 21.38 -10.16 -30.89
C PRO A 121 22.55 -9.24 -30.47
N GLU A 122 23.49 -8.99 -31.38
CA GLU A 122 24.66 -8.11 -31.10
C GLU A 122 24.29 -6.69 -30.67
N ASN A 123 23.13 -6.20 -31.13
CA ASN A 123 22.63 -4.86 -30.78
C ASN A 123 21.77 -4.84 -29.51
N SER A 124 21.54 -5.97 -28.85
CA SER A 124 20.88 -5.99 -27.55
C SER A 124 21.88 -5.66 -26.44
N GLU A 125 21.40 -4.98 -25.40
CA GLU A 125 22.21 -4.76 -24.20
C GLU A 125 22.27 -6.02 -23.33
N GLU A 126 23.17 -6.04 -22.35
CA GLU A 126 23.29 -7.14 -21.41
C GLU A 126 22.04 -7.28 -20.55
N PRO A 127 21.58 -8.52 -20.28
CA PRO A 127 20.44 -8.76 -19.40
C PRO A 127 20.67 -8.25 -17.98
N ILE A 128 19.71 -7.52 -17.45
CA ILE A 128 19.72 -7.02 -16.07
C ILE A 128 18.81 -7.91 -15.23
N VAL A 129 19.40 -8.78 -14.39
CA VAL A 129 18.66 -9.65 -13.47
C VAL A 129 18.64 -9.03 -12.08
N LYS A 130 17.43 -8.76 -11.56
CA LYS A 130 17.24 -8.14 -10.24
C LYS A 130 16.23 -8.94 -9.40
N LYS A 131 16.52 -9.08 -8.11
CA LYS A 131 15.49 -9.47 -7.15
C LYS A 131 14.44 -8.36 -7.10
N LEU A 132 13.19 -8.75 -7.08
CA LEU A 132 12.11 -7.78 -6.90
C LEU A 132 12.03 -7.43 -5.41
N GLU A 133 12.60 -6.29 -5.05
CA GLU A 133 12.50 -5.75 -3.70
C GLU A 133 11.21 -4.93 -3.59
N ILE A 134 10.54 -5.07 -2.44
CA ILE A 134 9.39 -4.22 -2.15
C ILE A 134 9.92 -2.85 -1.77
N VAL A 135 9.60 -1.89 -2.61
CA VAL A 135 9.84 -0.49 -2.36
C VAL A 135 8.56 0.11 -1.78
N GLU A 136 8.62 0.56 -0.55
CA GLU A 136 7.50 1.24 0.09
C GLU A 136 7.59 2.74 -0.19
N LYS A 137 6.67 3.24 -0.99
CA LYS A 137 6.56 4.67 -1.28
C LYS A 137 6.00 5.42 -0.07
N VAL A 138 6.61 6.56 0.27
CA VAL A 138 6.14 7.41 1.38
C VAL A 138 5.15 8.44 0.86
N LEU A 139 5.62 9.30 -0.02
CA LEU A 139 4.83 10.33 -0.71
C LEU A 139 5.61 10.87 -1.92
N ASP A 140 4.90 11.59 -2.77
CA ASP A 140 5.49 12.37 -3.86
C ASP A 140 5.60 13.85 -3.48
N VAL A 141 6.78 14.41 -3.63
CA VAL A 141 6.98 15.87 -3.58
C VAL A 141 6.78 16.42 -4.98
N VAL A 142 5.80 17.31 -5.14
CA VAL A 142 5.40 17.89 -6.41
C VAL A 142 6.03 19.27 -6.56
N ILE A 143 6.82 19.47 -7.62
CA ILE A 143 7.36 20.77 -8.00
C ILE A 143 6.70 21.18 -9.30
N HIS A 144 6.00 22.32 -9.32
CA HIS A 144 5.23 22.73 -10.48
C HIS A 144 5.28 24.25 -10.65
N GLY A 145 5.05 24.70 -11.89
CA GLY A 145 5.02 26.12 -12.18
C GLY A 145 5.01 26.45 -13.67
N ASP A 146 4.74 27.71 -13.98
CA ASP A 146 4.77 28.21 -15.35
C ASP A 146 6.18 28.72 -15.69
N VAL A 147 7.10 27.78 -15.83
CA VAL A 147 8.51 27.99 -16.17
C VAL A 147 8.96 26.98 -17.22
N ASP A 148 10.10 27.26 -17.86
CA ASP A 148 10.71 26.32 -18.81
C ASP A 148 11.20 25.02 -18.09
N GLU A 149 11.30 23.96 -18.88
CA GLU A 149 11.65 22.62 -18.36
C GLU A 149 13.05 22.57 -17.72
N ASN A 150 14.03 23.31 -18.25
CA ASN A 150 15.38 23.36 -17.70
C ASN A 150 15.41 23.99 -16.31
N THR A 151 14.67 25.08 -16.14
CA THR A 151 14.53 25.75 -14.84
C THR A 151 13.83 24.85 -13.84
N LEU A 152 12.71 24.22 -14.24
CA LEU A 152 11.97 23.29 -13.39
C LEU A 152 12.84 22.09 -12.98
N LEU A 153 13.56 21.49 -13.92
CA LEU A 153 14.47 20.36 -13.66
C LEU A 153 15.62 20.75 -12.72
N SER A 154 16.20 21.95 -12.90
CA SER A 154 17.28 22.44 -12.05
C SER A 154 16.84 22.58 -10.59
N VAL A 155 15.66 23.19 -10.38
CA VAL A 155 15.07 23.35 -9.04
C VAL A 155 14.70 21.98 -8.45
N THR A 156 14.10 21.10 -9.25
CA THR A 156 13.74 19.74 -8.82
C THR A 156 14.97 18.93 -8.39
N LYS A 157 16.07 18.98 -9.15
CA LYS A 157 17.33 18.32 -8.77
C LYS A 157 17.92 18.88 -7.49
N SER A 158 17.87 20.20 -7.28
CA SER A 158 18.33 20.82 -6.03
C SER A 158 17.52 20.33 -4.82
N ILE A 159 16.20 20.30 -4.96
CA ILE A 159 15.31 19.83 -3.90
C ILE A 159 15.52 18.32 -3.64
N ASN A 160 15.72 17.54 -4.70
CA ASN A 160 15.99 16.12 -4.60
C ASN A 160 17.25 15.82 -3.77
N GLU A 161 18.33 16.57 -3.98
CA GLU A 161 19.55 16.43 -3.16
C GLU A 161 19.31 16.82 -1.69
N GLU A 162 18.44 17.79 -1.43
CA GLU A 162 18.06 18.12 -0.05
C GLU A 162 17.23 17.00 0.61
N ILE A 163 16.31 16.37 -0.14
CA ILE A 163 15.48 15.27 0.34
C ILE A 163 16.32 14.01 0.61
N LYS A 164 17.29 13.69 -0.24
CA LYS A 164 18.23 12.56 -0.03
C LYS A 164 19.04 12.67 1.27
N ASN A 165 19.21 13.87 1.80
CA ASN A 165 19.90 14.08 3.07
C ASN A 165 19.00 13.88 4.30
N LEU A 166 17.71 13.57 4.13
CA LEU A 166 16.83 13.23 5.24
C LEU A 166 17.15 11.81 5.73
N SER A 167 17.22 11.62 7.05
CA SER A 167 17.69 10.37 7.66
C SER A 167 16.81 9.15 7.39
N GLU A 168 15.52 9.40 7.17
CA GLU A 168 14.52 8.34 7.04
C GLU A 168 14.12 8.06 5.58
N VAL A 169 14.74 8.68 4.59
CA VAL A 169 14.50 8.42 3.15
C VAL A 169 15.61 7.53 2.62
N SER A 170 15.27 6.37 2.05
CA SER A 170 16.26 5.44 1.50
C SER A 170 16.80 5.90 0.16
N PHE A 171 15.90 6.24 -0.74
CA PHE A 171 16.24 6.75 -2.06
C PHE A 171 15.08 7.55 -2.65
N THR A 172 15.39 8.33 -3.67
CA THR A 172 14.43 9.17 -4.37
C THR A 172 14.51 8.95 -5.87
N GLU A 173 13.39 9.07 -6.55
CA GLU A 173 13.29 9.02 -8.01
C GLU A 173 12.60 10.28 -8.52
N ILE A 174 13.07 10.81 -9.64
CA ILE A 174 12.45 11.96 -10.28
C ILE A 174 11.62 11.48 -11.46
N TYR A 175 10.36 11.91 -11.52
CA TYR A 175 9.44 11.62 -12.61
C TYR A 175 8.97 12.90 -13.30
N GLY A 176 8.56 12.78 -14.56
CA GLY A 176 8.14 13.92 -15.38
C GLY A 176 9.29 14.69 -16.01
N ASN A 177 10.54 14.23 -15.83
CA ASN A 177 11.70 14.78 -16.52
C ASN A 177 12.02 13.96 -17.76
N ARG A 178 12.59 14.64 -18.76
CA ARG A 178 13.27 14.01 -19.90
C ARG A 178 14.78 13.97 -19.65
N ASN A 179 15.45 12.97 -20.21
CA ASN A 179 16.90 12.90 -20.13
C ASN A 179 17.52 14.03 -20.96
N ARG A 180 18.62 14.58 -20.47
CA ARG A 180 19.39 15.52 -21.28
C ARG A 180 20.18 14.78 -22.33
N GLU A 181 20.18 15.31 -23.55
CA GLU A 181 21.02 14.83 -24.62
C GLU A 181 21.76 16.02 -25.29
N ILE A 182 22.86 15.70 -25.93
CA ILE A 182 23.57 16.63 -26.78
C ILE A 182 23.33 16.15 -28.21
N SER A 183 22.42 16.83 -28.90
CA SER A 183 22.13 16.55 -30.31
C SER A 183 23.18 17.17 -31.21
N ILE A 184 23.77 16.32 -32.05
CA ILE A 184 24.79 16.72 -33.03
C ILE A 184 24.21 16.48 -34.44
N GLU A 185 23.65 17.54 -35.00
CA GLU A 185 22.97 17.50 -36.30
C GLU A 185 23.96 17.87 -37.44
N ILE A 186 24.14 16.95 -38.37
CA ILE A 186 25.07 17.14 -39.51
C ILE A 186 24.27 17.09 -40.79
N SER A 187 24.45 18.10 -41.66
CA SER A 187 23.82 18.12 -42.96
C SER A 187 24.61 17.32 -44.00
N GLU A 188 23.91 16.65 -44.92
CA GLU A 188 24.51 15.93 -46.03
C GLU A 188 25.44 16.82 -46.87
N ASN A 189 25.07 18.08 -47.11
CA ASN A 189 25.90 19.07 -47.77
C ASN A 189 27.24 19.31 -47.05
N SER A 190 27.27 19.26 -45.72
CA SER A 190 28.51 19.37 -44.94
C SER A 190 29.40 18.14 -45.10
N LEU A 191 28.80 16.93 -45.11
CA LEU A 191 29.53 15.70 -45.35
C LEU A 191 30.19 15.70 -46.75
N GLU A 192 29.45 16.04 -47.78
CA GLU A 192 29.97 16.15 -49.13
C GLU A 192 31.05 17.23 -49.28
N LYS A 193 30.80 18.42 -48.77
CA LYS A 193 31.74 19.57 -48.86
C LYS A 193 33.11 19.27 -48.26
N TYR A 194 33.16 18.53 -47.14
CA TYR A 194 34.41 18.22 -46.45
C TYR A 194 34.90 16.78 -46.72
N ASN A 195 34.20 16.04 -47.61
CA ASN A 195 34.47 14.66 -47.96
C ASN A 195 34.68 13.80 -46.70
N LEU A 196 33.63 13.77 -45.84
CA LEU A 196 33.56 13.05 -44.57
C LEU A 196 32.46 12.02 -44.64
N THR A 197 32.67 10.91 -43.92
CA THR A 197 31.63 9.95 -43.65
C THR A 197 31.05 10.15 -42.25
N PHE A 198 29.85 9.66 -42.03
CA PHE A 198 29.22 9.71 -40.69
C PHE A 198 30.07 8.98 -39.66
N ASP A 199 30.62 7.79 -40.03
CA ASP A 199 31.47 6.99 -39.15
C ASP A 199 32.77 7.66 -38.73
N GLU A 200 33.38 8.42 -39.64
CA GLU A 200 34.59 9.22 -39.32
C GLU A 200 34.29 10.28 -38.25
N ILE A 201 33.11 10.90 -38.31
CA ILE A 201 32.70 11.91 -37.34
C ILE A 201 32.32 11.26 -36.01
N ALA A 202 31.55 10.18 -36.05
CA ALA A 202 31.21 9.41 -34.84
C ALA A 202 32.46 8.91 -34.11
N PHE A 203 33.44 8.39 -34.86
CA PHE A 203 34.73 7.98 -34.30
C PHE A 203 35.50 9.17 -33.69
N ALA A 204 35.55 10.30 -34.35
CA ALA A 204 36.26 11.47 -33.85
C ALA A 204 35.59 12.04 -32.57
N ILE A 205 34.24 12.02 -32.49
CA ILE A 205 33.50 12.39 -31.30
C ILE A 205 33.79 11.44 -30.14
N ASN A 206 33.73 10.13 -30.36
CA ASN A 206 34.04 9.13 -29.36
C ASN A 206 35.48 9.27 -28.84
N MET A 207 36.44 9.47 -29.71
CA MET A 207 37.85 9.66 -29.32
C MET A 207 38.12 11.01 -28.67
N GLY A 208 37.34 12.03 -29.02
CA GLY A 208 37.48 13.40 -28.50
C GLY A 208 36.80 13.63 -27.16
N SER A 209 35.87 12.74 -26.78
CA SER A 209 35.07 12.82 -25.53
C SER A 209 35.24 11.57 -24.66
N ILE A 210 36.49 11.23 -24.33
CA ILE A 210 36.81 10.06 -23.53
C ILE A 210 37.88 10.38 -22.48
N ASP A 211 37.72 9.88 -21.29
CA ASP A 211 38.74 9.88 -20.23
C ASP A 211 39.65 8.65 -20.41
N LEU A 212 40.90 8.87 -20.66
CA LEU A 212 41.89 7.76 -20.82
C LEU A 212 42.81 7.72 -19.61
N PRO A 213 42.88 6.53 -18.91
CA PRO A 213 43.91 6.34 -17.90
C PRO A 213 45.30 6.27 -18.56
N GLY A 214 46.15 7.22 -18.22
CA GLY A 214 47.51 7.31 -18.76
C GLY A 214 48.53 6.45 -18.03
N GLY A 215 48.10 5.66 -17.02
CA GLY A 215 48.96 4.85 -16.19
C GLY A 215 49.57 5.58 -14.99
N VAL A 216 50.55 4.95 -14.34
CA VAL A 216 51.18 5.46 -13.11
C VAL A 216 52.66 5.61 -13.37
N ILE A 217 53.24 6.79 -13.08
CA ILE A 217 54.69 7.00 -13.02
C ILE A 217 55.12 6.77 -11.57
N SER A 218 55.79 5.67 -11.31
CA SER A 218 56.39 5.42 -9.99
C SER A 218 57.69 6.22 -9.83
N SER A 219 57.75 7.04 -8.78
CA SER A 219 58.96 7.78 -8.42
C SER A 219 59.36 7.51 -6.96
N THR A 220 60.59 7.86 -6.61
CA THR A 220 61.11 7.71 -5.23
C THR A 220 60.36 8.59 -4.19
N LYS A 221 59.47 9.47 -4.63
CA LYS A 221 58.63 10.37 -3.80
C LYS A 221 57.14 9.97 -3.78
N GLY A 222 56.77 8.88 -4.47
CA GLY A 222 55.43 8.40 -4.57
C GLY A 222 54.98 8.18 -6.02
N ASP A 223 53.83 7.54 -6.19
CA ASP A 223 53.22 7.24 -7.48
C ASP A 223 52.43 8.42 -8.01
N LEU A 224 52.70 8.83 -9.25
CA LEU A 224 51.95 9.89 -9.96
C LEU A 224 51.01 9.23 -10.95
N LEU A 225 49.72 9.35 -10.69
CA LEU A 225 48.68 8.87 -11.60
C LEU A 225 48.50 9.87 -12.77
N ILE A 226 48.70 9.38 -13.99
CA ILE A 226 48.44 10.13 -15.18
C ILE A 226 47.07 9.76 -15.72
N ARG A 227 46.19 10.78 -15.94
CA ARG A 227 44.90 10.58 -16.61
C ARG A 227 44.67 11.74 -17.58
N THR A 228 44.08 11.45 -18.72
CA THR A 228 43.54 12.46 -19.61
C THR A 228 42.09 12.69 -19.25
N VAL A 229 41.72 13.91 -18.92
CA VAL A 229 40.31 14.32 -18.70
C VAL A 229 39.85 14.93 -20.00
N GLY A 230 39.07 14.18 -20.77
CA GLY A 230 38.63 14.58 -22.10
C GLY A 230 37.13 14.40 -22.32
N GLN A 231 36.40 13.81 -21.35
CA GLN A 231 34.98 13.60 -21.50
C GLN A 231 34.22 14.95 -21.49
N SER A 232 33.44 15.18 -22.52
CA SER A 232 32.65 16.40 -22.70
C SER A 232 31.24 16.15 -22.17
N TYR A 233 30.72 17.16 -21.41
CA TYR A 233 29.38 17.06 -20.74
C TYR A 233 28.43 18.17 -21.22
N LYS A 234 28.90 19.13 -22.05
CA LYS A 234 28.11 20.25 -22.56
C LYS A 234 28.34 20.41 -24.06
N GLY A 235 27.35 20.86 -24.78
CA GLY A 235 27.44 21.10 -26.23
C GLY A 235 28.61 21.98 -26.60
N SER A 236 28.89 23.04 -25.82
CA SER A 236 30.03 23.93 -26.04
C SER A 236 31.40 23.24 -25.93
N GLU A 237 31.52 22.15 -25.24
CA GLU A 237 32.73 21.35 -25.16
C GLU A 237 32.88 20.50 -26.41
N PHE A 238 31.79 19.92 -26.93
CA PHE A 238 31.75 19.15 -28.17
C PHE A 238 32.09 20.02 -29.38
N GLU A 239 31.74 21.31 -29.40
CA GLU A 239 32.05 22.25 -30.49
C GLU A 239 33.53 22.25 -30.86
N ASN A 240 34.41 22.04 -29.89
CA ASN A 240 35.84 22.13 -30.05
C ASN A 240 36.53 20.79 -30.38
N ILE A 241 35.79 19.71 -30.52
CA ILE A 241 36.35 18.42 -30.95
C ILE A 241 36.91 18.53 -32.35
N VAL A 242 38.14 18.03 -32.50
CA VAL A 242 38.84 18.06 -33.79
C VAL A 242 38.46 16.83 -34.60
N ILE A 243 37.74 17.06 -35.71
CA ILE A 243 37.33 15.98 -36.63
C ILE A 243 38.49 15.58 -37.55
N ARG A 244 39.21 16.57 -38.08
CA ARG A 244 40.36 16.32 -38.97
C ARG A 244 41.46 17.39 -38.75
N ALA A 245 42.69 16.93 -38.62
CA ALA A 245 43.86 17.82 -38.62
C ALA A 245 44.59 17.70 -39.95
N ASN A 246 44.82 18.83 -40.65
CA ASN A 246 45.55 18.86 -41.91
C ASN A 246 47.04 19.01 -41.67
N GLN A 247 47.85 18.59 -42.65
CA GLN A 247 49.31 18.71 -42.59
C GLN A 247 49.83 20.16 -42.50
N ASN A 248 49.05 21.12 -42.92
CA ASN A 248 49.33 22.56 -42.81
C ASN A 248 49.03 23.15 -41.43
N GLY A 249 48.63 22.32 -40.46
CA GLY A 249 48.26 22.76 -39.10
C GLY A 249 46.83 23.28 -38.93
N SER A 250 46.05 23.38 -40.00
CA SER A 250 44.62 23.73 -39.86
C SER A 250 43.83 22.57 -39.32
N LYS A 251 42.85 22.88 -38.43
CA LYS A 251 41.97 21.89 -37.79
C LYS A 251 40.54 22.14 -38.26
N LEU A 252 39.85 21.09 -38.61
CA LEU A 252 38.41 21.10 -38.83
C LEU A 252 37.74 20.71 -37.53
N LEU A 253 36.97 21.58 -36.94
CA LEU A 253 36.26 21.35 -35.68
C LEU A 253 34.82 20.89 -35.93
N LEU A 254 34.24 20.22 -34.94
CA LEU A 254 32.85 19.72 -35.03
C LEU A 254 31.86 20.86 -35.29
N LYS A 255 32.02 22.03 -34.68
CA LYS A 255 31.19 23.24 -34.94
C LYS A 255 31.22 23.75 -36.39
N ASP A 256 32.26 23.40 -37.16
CA ASP A 256 32.36 23.86 -38.55
C ASP A 256 31.50 23.04 -39.53
N ILE A 257 31.04 21.85 -39.06
CA ILE A 257 30.29 20.86 -39.86
C ILE A 257 28.95 20.47 -39.29
N ALA A 258 28.74 20.69 -37.99
CA ALA A 258 27.54 20.27 -37.28
C ALA A 258 26.91 21.41 -36.48
N THR A 259 25.60 21.32 -36.30
CA THR A 259 24.86 22.13 -35.33
C THR A 259 24.75 21.33 -34.02
N ILE A 260 25.29 21.87 -32.94
CA ILE A 260 25.33 21.21 -31.64
C ILE A 260 24.33 21.90 -30.75
N LYS A 261 23.41 21.12 -30.17
CA LYS A 261 22.34 21.60 -29.29
C LYS A 261 22.34 20.83 -27.98
N ASP A 262 22.41 21.56 -26.88
CA ASP A 262 22.03 20.97 -25.57
C ASP A 262 20.50 20.92 -25.50
N THR A 263 19.94 19.75 -25.60
CA THR A 263 18.49 19.55 -25.66
C THR A 263 18.06 18.41 -24.69
N PHE A 264 16.83 18.04 -24.78
CA PHE A 264 16.30 16.85 -24.12
C PHE A 264 16.06 15.78 -25.18
N GLU A 265 16.17 14.53 -24.72
CA GLU A 265 15.76 13.35 -25.48
C GLU A 265 14.35 13.57 -26.04
N GLU A 266 14.15 13.28 -27.33
CA GLU A 266 12.84 13.32 -27.97
C GLU A 266 11.93 12.16 -27.46
N VAL A 267 11.78 12.07 -26.12
CA VAL A 267 10.81 11.19 -25.50
C VAL A 267 9.55 12.00 -25.28
N ASP A 268 8.51 11.50 -25.83
CA ASP A 268 7.19 12.12 -25.84
C ASP A 268 6.46 11.86 -24.52
N LYS A 269 6.94 12.43 -23.41
CA LYS A 269 6.26 12.36 -22.12
C LYS A 269 6.37 13.65 -21.33
N PHE A 270 5.29 14.02 -20.67
CA PHE A 270 5.28 15.15 -19.73
C PHE A 270 4.14 15.02 -18.72
N ILE A 271 4.33 15.70 -17.58
CA ILE A 271 3.35 15.73 -16.50
C ILE A 271 2.93 17.18 -16.22
N LYS A 272 1.63 17.39 -15.99
CA LYS A 272 1.05 18.67 -15.57
C LYS A 272 0.33 18.52 -14.23
N TRP A 273 0.37 19.58 -13.46
CA TRP A 273 -0.33 19.71 -12.19
C TRP A 273 -1.18 20.97 -12.22
N ASP A 274 -2.52 20.81 -12.16
CA ASP A 274 -3.48 21.91 -12.34
C ASP A 274 -3.24 22.73 -13.61
N GLY A 275 -2.79 22.08 -14.69
CA GLY A 275 -2.48 22.70 -15.98
C GLY A 275 -1.07 23.27 -16.14
N ALA A 276 -0.29 23.42 -15.06
CA ALA A 276 1.11 23.86 -15.10
C ALA A 276 2.07 22.67 -15.23
N ASN A 277 3.24 22.90 -15.84
CA ASN A 277 4.29 21.87 -15.93
C ASN A 277 4.71 21.41 -14.52
N ALA A 278 4.91 20.12 -14.34
CA ALA A 278 5.25 19.55 -13.05
C ALA A 278 6.29 18.42 -13.16
N MET A 279 7.08 18.28 -12.09
CA MET A 279 7.97 17.15 -11.86
C MET A 279 7.73 16.61 -10.45
N PHE A 280 7.85 15.31 -10.29
CA PHE A 280 7.68 14.64 -9.00
C PHE A 280 9.00 14.09 -8.50
N ILE A 281 9.21 14.19 -7.18
CA ILE A 281 10.25 13.47 -6.47
C ILE A 281 9.54 12.43 -5.60
N SER A 282 9.61 11.18 -6.01
CA SER A 282 9.09 10.05 -5.23
C SER A 282 10.08 9.69 -4.14
N ALA A 283 9.67 9.77 -2.90
CA ALA A 283 10.47 9.38 -1.75
C ALA A 283 10.11 7.96 -1.32
N ASN A 284 11.10 7.08 -1.26
CA ASN A 284 10.94 5.66 -1.11
C ASN A 284 11.74 5.11 0.06
N LEU A 285 11.23 4.03 0.68
CA LEU A 285 11.84 3.26 1.75
C LEU A 285 12.18 1.85 1.29
N VAL A 286 13.27 1.33 1.83
CA VAL A 286 13.68 -0.08 1.68
C VAL A 286 14.03 -0.64 3.05
N GLY A 287 13.56 -1.86 3.33
CA GLY A 287 13.88 -2.55 4.59
C GLY A 287 13.00 -2.16 5.78
N ASN A 288 13.62 -1.85 6.93
CA ASN A 288 12.91 -1.69 8.21
C ASN A 288 12.65 -0.24 8.63
N GLN A 289 12.66 0.72 7.70
CA GLN A 289 12.38 2.11 8.01
C GLN A 289 10.90 2.35 8.31
N ASP A 290 10.60 3.38 9.11
CA ASP A 290 9.25 3.72 9.54
C ASP A 290 8.61 4.77 8.62
N VAL A 291 7.53 4.38 7.94
CA VAL A 291 6.83 5.24 6.96
C VAL A 291 6.24 6.50 7.59
N LEU A 292 5.78 6.43 8.85
CA LEU A 292 5.19 7.58 9.54
C LEU A 292 6.23 8.64 9.85
N THR A 293 7.41 8.21 10.31
CA THR A 293 8.52 9.12 10.62
C THR A 293 9.04 9.77 9.35
N ALA A 294 9.24 9.01 8.28
CA ALA A 294 9.67 9.52 6.98
C ALA A 294 8.67 10.55 6.40
N ALA A 295 7.37 10.22 6.41
CA ALA A 295 6.33 11.14 5.94
C ALA A 295 6.30 12.45 6.72
N ASN A 296 6.43 12.38 8.04
CA ASN A 296 6.46 13.58 8.88
C ASN A 296 7.68 14.47 8.58
N GLN A 297 8.85 13.88 8.33
CA GLN A 297 10.05 14.64 7.90
C GLN A 297 9.82 15.33 6.55
N LEU A 298 9.26 14.61 5.56
CA LEU A 298 8.98 15.15 4.24
C LEU A 298 7.90 16.24 4.25
N ARG A 299 6.80 16.05 4.98
CA ARG A 299 5.74 17.07 5.15
C ARG A 299 6.31 18.37 5.75
N ASN A 300 7.14 18.23 6.80
CA ASN A 300 7.80 19.37 7.43
C ASN A 300 8.80 20.04 6.49
N PHE A 301 9.55 19.26 5.71
CA PHE A 301 10.46 19.76 4.70
C PHE A 301 9.70 20.60 3.67
N VAL A 302 8.63 20.06 3.06
CA VAL A 302 7.80 20.76 2.06
C VAL A 302 7.20 22.03 2.65
N LYS A 303 6.65 21.97 3.87
CA LYS A 303 6.06 23.12 4.57
C LYS A 303 7.08 24.25 4.78
N ASN A 304 8.30 23.92 5.17
CA ASN A 304 9.36 24.89 5.38
C ASN A 304 9.89 25.48 4.06
N LYS A 305 9.98 24.63 3.04
CA LYS A 305 10.48 25.03 1.71
C LYS A 305 9.50 25.93 0.95
N LYS A 306 8.19 25.75 1.17
CA LYS A 306 7.11 26.48 0.45
C LYS A 306 7.29 28.00 0.48
N ASN A 307 7.82 28.55 1.56
CA ASN A 307 8.07 29.99 1.70
C ASN A 307 9.36 30.48 1.02
N ASN A 308 10.21 29.56 0.59
CA ASN A 308 11.54 29.85 0.04
C ASN A 308 11.70 29.36 -1.42
N MET A 309 10.58 29.14 -2.12
CA MET A 309 10.61 28.75 -3.51
C MET A 309 10.89 29.96 -4.43
N PRO A 310 11.54 29.74 -5.58
CA PRO A 310 11.68 30.79 -6.62
C PRO A 310 10.31 31.29 -7.10
N GLU A 311 10.28 32.51 -7.63
CA GLU A 311 9.07 33.06 -8.26
C GLU A 311 8.53 32.11 -9.35
N ASN A 312 7.21 31.95 -9.41
CA ASN A 312 6.49 31.10 -10.36
C ASN A 312 6.70 29.58 -10.20
N ILE A 313 7.43 29.13 -9.18
CA ILE A 313 7.55 27.69 -8.85
C ILE A 313 6.92 27.45 -7.50
N GLN A 314 6.10 26.42 -7.41
CA GLN A 314 5.45 25.97 -6.17
C GLN A 314 5.90 24.56 -5.83
N ILE A 315 5.84 24.27 -4.53
CA ILE A 315 6.11 22.94 -3.99
C ILE A 315 4.91 22.48 -3.17
N ASP A 316 4.43 21.27 -3.46
CA ASP A 316 3.37 20.59 -2.72
C ASP A 316 3.76 19.13 -2.50
N TYR A 317 2.93 18.34 -1.84
CA TYR A 317 3.09 16.89 -1.76
C TYR A 317 1.77 16.20 -2.07
N TRP A 318 1.88 14.98 -2.54
CA TRP A 318 0.75 14.15 -2.95
C TRP A 318 1.02 12.67 -2.68
N TYR A 319 -0.01 11.84 -2.79
CA TYR A 319 0.02 10.39 -2.62
C TYR A 319 0.67 9.96 -1.30
N ASP A 320 0.23 10.59 -0.22
CA ASP A 320 0.75 10.39 1.13
C ASP A 320 0.13 9.14 1.76
N GLN A 321 0.80 8.00 1.59
CA GLN A 321 0.32 6.71 2.11
C GLN A 321 0.36 6.64 3.64
N ALA A 322 1.28 7.36 4.27
CA ALA A 322 1.37 7.39 5.73
C ALA A 322 0.12 7.99 6.39
N ARG A 323 -0.57 8.92 5.73
CA ARG A 323 -1.79 9.53 6.24
C ARG A 323 -2.90 8.51 6.43
N PHE A 324 -3.08 7.57 5.50
CA PHE A 324 -4.07 6.51 5.65
C PHE A 324 -3.81 5.64 6.89
N LEU A 325 -2.55 5.33 7.16
CA LEU A 325 -2.16 4.60 8.35
C LEU A 325 -2.39 5.42 9.62
N GLU A 326 -2.00 6.70 9.62
CA GLU A 326 -2.26 7.64 10.74
C GLU A 326 -3.75 7.72 11.06
N ASP A 327 -4.61 7.87 10.05
CA ASP A 327 -6.06 7.93 10.23
C ASP A 327 -6.60 6.62 10.83
N ARG A 328 -6.10 5.46 10.40
CA ARG A 328 -6.49 4.16 10.98
C ARG A 328 -6.04 4.01 12.42
N ILE A 329 -4.83 4.42 12.74
CA ILE A 329 -4.32 4.45 14.11
C ILE A 329 -5.15 5.41 14.99
N ASN A 330 -5.49 6.59 14.47
CA ASN A 330 -6.33 7.56 15.18
C ASN A 330 -7.75 7.02 15.41
N ILE A 331 -8.34 6.35 14.42
CA ILE A 331 -9.62 5.65 14.57
C ILE A 331 -9.50 4.55 15.63
N LEU A 332 -8.42 3.78 15.64
CA LEU A 332 -8.17 2.77 16.66
C LEU A 332 -8.14 3.39 18.06
N TYR A 333 -7.35 4.45 18.28
CA TYR A 333 -7.28 5.14 19.58
C TYR A 333 -8.64 5.69 20.01
N LYS A 334 -9.36 6.32 19.08
CA LYS A 334 -10.71 6.87 19.35
C LYS A 334 -11.68 5.76 19.72
N ASN A 335 -11.73 4.68 18.95
CA ASN A 335 -12.61 3.55 19.20
C ASN A 335 -12.23 2.81 20.49
N PHE A 336 -10.93 2.67 20.78
CA PHE A 336 -10.45 2.11 22.04
C PHE A 336 -10.92 2.95 23.24
N ALA A 337 -10.74 4.26 23.17
CA ALA A 337 -11.15 5.16 24.26
C ALA A 337 -12.68 5.18 24.44
N ILE A 338 -13.43 5.34 23.33
CA ILE A 338 -14.91 5.35 23.36
C ILE A 338 -15.43 3.99 23.83
N GLY A 339 -14.90 2.88 23.29
CA GLY A 339 -15.27 1.53 23.66
C GLY A 339 -15.05 1.26 25.14
N MET A 340 -13.87 1.62 25.66
CA MET A 340 -13.55 1.48 27.08
C MET A 340 -14.48 2.31 27.99
N ILE A 341 -14.77 3.56 27.60
CA ILE A 341 -15.70 4.43 28.34
C ILE A 341 -17.10 3.84 28.32
N LEU A 342 -17.57 3.39 27.15
CA LEU A 342 -18.91 2.81 26.98
C LEU A 342 -19.08 1.54 27.81
N VAL A 343 -18.09 0.64 27.76
CA VAL A 343 -18.03 -0.57 28.58
C VAL A 343 -18.04 -0.20 30.08
N LEU A 344 -17.23 0.76 30.50
CA LEU A 344 -17.19 1.21 31.88
C LEU A 344 -18.55 1.77 32.35
N ILE A 345 -19.20 2.58 31.52
CA ILE A 345 -20.55 3.12 31.82
C ILE A 345 -21.56 1.98 31.93
N LEU A 346 -21.59 1.09 30.93
CA LEU A 346 -22.53 -0.04 30.91
C LEU A 346 -22.33 -0.95 32.12
N LEU A 347 -21.10 -1.32 32.42
CA LEU A 347 -20.79 -2.19 33.54
C LEU A 347 -21.12 -1.55 34.89
N THR A 348 -20.92 -0.22 35.05
CA THR A 348 -21.27 0.48 36.29
C THR A 348 -22.76 0.62 36.53
N MET A 349 -23.60 0.40 35.49
CA MET A 349 -25.06 0.31 35.67
C MET A 349 -25.50 -1.01 36.38
N PHE A 350 -24.71 -2.07 36.26
CA PHE A 350 -25.05 -3.39 36.79
C PHE A 350 -24.09 -3.86 37.89
N LEU A 351 -22.82 -3.53 37.79
CA LEU A 351 -21.78 -3.91 38.74
C LEU A 351 -21.34 -2.74 39.63
N ARG A 352 -20.63 -3.04 40.70
CA ARG A 352 -19.99 -1.99 41.50
C ARG A 352 -18.91 -1.30 40.64
N PRO A 353 -18.75 0.05 40.70
CA PRO A 353 -17.78 0.78 39.89
C PRO A 353 -16.34 0.26 40.00
N SER A 354 -15.95 -0.25 41.18
CA SER A 354 -14.63 -0.85 41.38
C SER A 354 -14.45 -2.17 40.58
N VAL A 355 -15.49 -2.98 40.48
CA VAL A 355 -15.48 -4.23 39.68
C VAL A 355 -15.47 -3.84 38.18
N ALA A 356 -16.33 -2.91 37.77
CA ALA A 356 -16.39 -2.41 36.39
C ALA A 356 -15.05 -1.84 35.92
N PHE A 357 -14.36 -1.08 36.77
CA PHE A 357 -13.04 -0.53 36.45
C PHE A 357 -12.00 -1.64 36.21
N TRP A 358 -11.92 -2.64 37.10
CA TRP A 358 -10.95 -3.72 36.94
C TRP A 358 -11.24 -4.62 35.74
N VAL A 359 -12.51 -4.89 35.43
CA VAL A 359 -12.92 -5.58 34.20
C VAL A 359 -12.52 -4.80 32.96
N ALA A 360 -12.76 -3.47 32.94
CA ALA A 360 -12.36 -2.64 31.81
C ALA A 360 -10.83 -2.55 31.64
N MET A 361 -10.06 -2.63 32.74
CA MET A 361 -8.60 -2.69 32.71
C MET A 361 -8.05 -3.96 32.04
N GLY A 362 -8.85 -4.99 31.90
CA GLY A 362 -8.50 -6.19 31.12
C GLY A 362 -8.14 -5.87 29.66
N ILE A 363 -8.77 -4.84 29.06
CA ILE A 363 -8.48 -4.43 27.68
C ILE A 363 -7.01 -3.99 27.53
N PRO A 364 -6.52 -2.94 28.20
CA PRO A 364 -5.13 -2.50 28.04
C PRO A 364 -4.11 -3.56 28.48
N ILE A 365 -4.45 -4.40 29.45
CA ILE A 365 -3.57 -5.49 29.88
C ILE A 365 -3.39 -6.53 28.78
N SER A 366 -4.48 -6.99 28.17
CA SER A 366 -4.46 -7.99 27.10
C SER A 366 -3.79 -7.47 25.85
N PHE A 367 -4.07 -6.23 25.46
CA PHE A 367 -3.41 -5.57 24.33
C PHE A 367 -1.92 -5.33 24.57
N GLY A 368 -1.56 -4.86 25.76
CA GLY A 368 -0.16 -4.68 26.13
C GLY A 368 0.62 -5.99 26.07
N GLY A 369 0.04 -7.08 26.57
CA GLY A 369 0.63 -8.42 26.46
C GLY A 369 0.82 -8.87 25.00
N ALA A 370 -0.18 -8.66 24.16
CA ALA A 370 -0.08 -9.00 22.75
C ALA A 370 1.01 -8.18 22.04
N LEU A 371 1.09 -6.86 22.28
CA LEU A 371 2.10 -6.00 21.69
C LEU A 371 3.54 -6.46 21.97
N ILE A 372 3.79 -7.15 23.10
CA ILE A 372 5.11 -7.75 23.39
C ILE A 372 5.44 -8.89 22.43
N LEU A 373 4.43 -9.67 22.02
CA LEU A 373 4.63 -10.84 21.14
C LEU A 373 4.63 -10.48 19.65
N LEU A 374 3.94 -9.41 19.23
CA LEU A 374 3.81 -9.07 17.80
C LEU A 374 5.14 -8.96 17.06
N PRO A 375 6.19 -8.28 17.57
CA PRO A 375 7.49 -8.22 16.89
C PRO A 375 8.13 -9.60 16.71
N MET A 376 7.97 -10.49 17.69
CA MET A 376 8.50 -11.85 17.64
C MET A 376 7.76 -12.72 16.61
N LEU A 377 6.51 -12.39 16.30
CA LEU A 377 5.68 -13.05 15.30
C LEU A 377 5.82 -12.41 13.91
N GLY A 378 6.66 -11.37 13.76
CA GLY A 378 6.83 -10.63 12.51
C GLY A 378 5.59 -9.82 12.09
N VAL A 379 4.73 -9.46 13.06
CA VAL A 379 3.53 -8.65 12.79
C VAL A 379 3.87 -7.16 12.94
N THR A 380 3.53 -6.38 11.92
CA THR A 380 3.70 -4.94 11.86
C THR A 380 2.42 -4.20 12.26
N ILE A 381 2.53 -2.92 12.58
CA ILE A 381 1.37 -2.03 12.72
C ILE A 381 0.96 -1.60 11.32
N ASN A 382 -0.14 -2.13 10.85
CA ASN A 382 -0.68 -1.88 9.51
C ASN A 382 -2.21 -1.79 9.53
N VAL A 383 -2.83 -1.51 8.39
CA VAL A 383 -4.29 -1.38 8.29
C VAL A 383 -5.02 -2.64 8.78
N LEU A 384 -4.50 -3.84 8.49
CA LEU A 384 -5.15 -5.10 8.86
C LEU A 384 -4.98 -5.42 10.34
N SER A 385 -3.77 -5.26 10.89
CA SER A 385 -3.53 -5.48 12.31
C SER A 385 -4.32 -4.48 13.18
N THR A 386 -4.39 -3.21 12.79
CA THR A 386 -5.19 -2.20 13.50
C THR A 386 -6.69 -2.51 13.42
N PHE A 387 -7.19 -2.97 12.26
CA PHE A 387 -8.56 -3.45 12.15
C PHE A 387 -8.84 -4.62 13.09
N MET A 388 -7.90 -5.58 13.19
CA MET A 388 -8.05 -6.72 14.08
C MET A 388 -8.07 -6.34 15.56
N PHE A 389 -7.28 -5.35 15.98
CA PHE A 389 -7.36 -4.77 17.32
C PHE A 389 -8.76 -4.25 17.63
N ILE A 390 -9.42 -3.57 16.68
CA ILE A 390 -10.80 -3.07 16.85
C ILE A 390 -11.80 -4.24 16.98
N VAL A 391 -11.69 -5.26 16.13
CA VAL A 391 -12.58 -6.43 16.16
C VAL A 391 -12.48 -7.20 17.48
N VAL A 392 -11.26 -7.43 17.95
CA VAL A 392 -11.02 -8.23 19.16
C VAL A 392 -11.35 -7.46 20.45
N LEU A 393 -11.42 -6.13 20.40
CA LEU A 393 -11.74 -5.28 21.54
C LEU A 393 -13.01 -5.75 22.30
N GLY A 394 -14.08 -6.04 21.54
CA GLY A 394 -15.33 -6.53 22.12
C GLY A 394 -15.23 -7.94 22.71
N ILE A 395 -14.45 -8.82 22.08
CA ILE A 395 -14.31 -10.22 22.49
C ILE A 395 -13.54 -10.32 23.80
N VAL A 396 -12.49 -9.52 23.98
CA VAL A 396 -11.62 -9.53 25.18
C VAL A 396 -12.37 -9.17 26.45
N VAL A 397 -13.33 -8.25 26.36
CA VAL A 397 -14.07 -7.78 27.53
C VAL A 397 -15.02 -8.85 28.08
N ASP A 398 -15.57 -9.70 27.22
CA ASP A 398 -16.59 -10.68 27.59
C ASP A 398 -16.10 -11.66 28.67
N ASP A 399 -14.88 -12.13 28.57
CA ASP A 399 -14.27 -13.06 29.53
C ASP A 399 -14.12 -12.44 30.91
N ALA A 400 -13.63 -11.23 30.98
CA ALA A 400 -13.46 -10.46 32.21
C ALA A 400 -14.83 -10.13 32.85
N ILE A 401 -15.86 -9.83 32.04
CA ILE A 401 -17.23 -9.59 32.52
C ILE A 401 -17.79 -10.84 33.21
N ILE A 402 -17.67 -12.01 32.58
CA ILE A 402 -18.20 -13.28 33.14
C ILE A 402 -17.57 -13.57 34.50
N VAL A 403 -16.23 -13.43 34.60
CA VAL A 403 -15.53 -13.64 35.88
C VAL A 403 -15.94 -12.59 36.91
N GLY A 404 -15.94 -11.30 36.54
CA GLY A 404 -16.31 -10.21 37.42
C GLY A 404 -17.74 -10.31 37.96
N GLU A 405 -18.69 -10.64 37.09
CA GLU A 405 -20.11 -10.83 37.48
C GLU A 405 -20.28 -12.00 38.42
N ASN A 406 -19.68 -13.16 38.14
CA ASN A 406 -19.85 -14.35 38.97
C ASN A 406 -19.20 -14.16 40.37
N VAL A 407 -18.02 -13.54 40.45
CA VAL A 407 -17.41 -13.15 41.73
C VAL A 407 -18.33 -12.21 42.50
N PHE A 408 -18.88 -11.18 41.84
CA PHE A 408 -19.77 -10.22 42.44
C PHE A 408 -21.09 -10.87 42.93
N ARG A 409 -21.70 -11.73 42.11
CA ARG A 409 -22.89 -12.50 42.45
C ARG A 409 -22.69 -13.34 43.72
N ARG A 410 -21.57 -14.07 43.82
CA ARG A 410 -21.26 -14.88 44.99
C ARG A 410 -21.07 -14.02 46.23
N ARG A 411 -20.39 -12.89 46.11
CA ARG A 411 -20.17 -11.98 47.24
C ARG A 411 -21.45 -11.38 47.80
N ILE A 412 -22.40 -11.01 46.92
CA ILE A 412 -23.64 -10.35 47.35
C ILE A 412 -24.76 -11.33 47.65
N LYS A 413 -25.04 -12.30 46.75
CA LYS A 413 -26.18 -13.19 46.91
C LYS A 413 -25.89 -14.34 47.87
N LEU A 414 -24.66 -14.88 47.91
CA LEU A 414 -24.28 -15.98 48.78
C LEU A 414 -23.57 -15.50 50.07
N ASN A 415 -23.36 -14.18 50.21
CA ASN A 415 -22.73 -13.55 51.36
C ASN A 415 -21.36 -14.16 51.72
N GLU A 416 -20.60 -14.62 50.71
CA GLU A 416 -19.26 -15.18 50.91
C GLU A 416 -18.23 -14.04 51.11
N ASP A 417 -17.16 -14.32 51.88
CA ASP A 417 -16.04 -13.41 52.06
C ASP A 417 -15.32 -13.14 50.74
N ASN A 418 -14.50 -12.03 50.69
CA ASN A 418 -13.84 -11.59 49.50
C ASN A 418 -12.99 -12.68 48.83
N PHE A 419 -12.17 -13.35 49.62
CA PHE A 419 -11.29 -14.42 49.12
C PHE A 419 -12.05 -15.61 48.56
N THR A 420 -13.00 -16.15 49.35
CA THR A 420 -13.81 -17.32 48.95
C THR A 420 -14.66 -17.03 47.72
N SER A 421 -15.33 -15.86 47.67
CA SER A 421 -16.14 -15.43 46.53
C SER A 421 -15.31 -15.28 45.27
N THR A 422 -14.08 -14.75 45.39
CA THR A 422 -13.19 -14.57 44.25
C THR A 422 -12.67 -15.89 43.71
N VAL A 423 -12.10 -16.74 44.59
CA VAL A 423 -11.53 -18.03 44.14
C VAL A 423 -12.61 -18.96 43.58
N LYS A 424 -13.74 -19.15 44.29
CA LYS A 424 -14.82 -20.01 43.83
C LYS A 424 -15.53 -19.44 42.60
N GLY A 425 -15.77 -18.11 42.61
CA GLY A 425 -16.44 -17.42 41.51
C GLY A 425 -15.65 -17.52 40.18
N THR A 426 -14.34 -17.31 40.23
CA THR A 426 -13.46 -17.51 39.08
C THR A 426 -13.45 -18.97 38.63
N MET A 427 -13.30 -19.92 39.57
CA MET A 427 -13.22 -21.33 39.23
C MET A 427 -14.50 -21.92 38.60
N GLU A 428 -15.69 -21.44 38.98
CA GLU A 428 -16.96 -21.87 38.41
C GLU A 428 -17.08 -21.53 36.91
N VAL A 429 -16.59 -20.39 36.49
CA VAL A 429 -16.71 -19.90 35.11
C VAL A 429 -15.44 -20.10 34.26
N MET A 430 -14.34 -20.52 34.89
CA MET A 430 -13.07 -20.71 34.21
C MET A 430 -13.13 -21.70 33.05
N LEU A 431 -13.85 -22.82 33.22
CA LEU A 431 -13.94 -23.85 32.17
C LEU A 431 -14.72 -23.33 30.93
N PRO A 432 -15.93 -22.74 31.10
CA PRO A 432 -16.62 -22.09 29.99
C PRO A 432 -15.79 -20.99 29.29
N VAL A 433 -15.13 -20.11 30.05
CA VAL A 433 -14.29 -19.05 29.51
C VAL A 433 -13.12 -19.64 28.72
N PHE A 434 -12.41 -20.63 29.27
CA PHE A 434 -11.30 -21.28 28.56
C PHE A 434 -11.76 -21.89 27.23
N PHE A 435 -12.87 -22.64 27.22
CA PHE A 435 -13.37 -23.24 25.98
C PHE A 435 -13.95 -22.18 25.02
N GLY A 436 -14.52 -21.09 25.52
CA GLY A 436 -14.95 -19.95 24.72
C GLY A 436 -13.80 -19.34 23.93
N ILE A 437 -12.71 -19.02 24.62
CA ILE A 437 -11.49 -18.48 23.97
C ILE A 437 -10.88 -19.52 23.02
N LEU A 438 -10.77 -20.77 23.44
CA LEU A 438 -10.21 -21.84 22.62
C LEU A 438 -11.00 -22.01 21.31
N THR A 439 -12.34 -22.00 21.37
CA THR A 439 -13.17 -22.07 20.15
C THR A 439 -12.94 -20.87 19.23
N THR A 440 -12.76 -19.66 19.78
CA THR A 440 -12.43 -18.46 19.00
C THR A 440 -11.05 -18.59 18.34
N ILE A 441 -10.05 -19.09 19.07
CA ILE A 441 -8.71 -19.35 18.51
C ILE A 441 -8.80 -20.40 17.39
N VAL A 442 -9.56 -21.48 17.57
CA VAL A 442 -9.75 -22.53 16.55
C VAL A 442 -10.41 -21.99 15.29
N VAL A 443 -11.32 -21.00 15.40
CA VAL A 443 -11.92 -20.33 14.23
C VAL A 443 -10.88 -19.51 13.44
N PHE A 444 -9.96 -18.85 14.12
CA PHE A 444 -8.90 -18.08 13.46
C PHE A 444 -7.73 -18.95 12.95
N ALA A 445 -7.46 -20.09 13.58
CA ALA A 445 -6.30 -20.93 13.29
C ALA A 445 -6.16 -21.35 11.81
N PRO A 446 -7.22 -21.71 11.05
CA PRO A 446 -7.10 -22.07 9.65
C PRO A 446 -6.54 -20.95 8.77
N MET A 447 -6.70 -19.69 9.16
CA MET A 447 -6.15 -18.54 8.40
C MET A 447 -4.62 -18.45 8.52
N LEU A 448 -3.98 -19.18 9.44
CA LEU A 448 -2.52 -19.25 9.56
C LEU A 448 -1.88 -20.02 8.40
N ASP A 449 -2.61 -20.93 7.78
CA ASP A 449 -2.09 -21.82 6.74
C ASP A 449 -2.80 -21.64 5.39
N LEU A 450 -3.28 -20.44 5.12
CA LEU A 450 -3.86 -20.13 3.81
C LEU A 450 -2.74 -20.11 2.75
N ALA A 451 -2.94 -20.95 1.73
CA ALA A 451 -2.04 -21.05 0.60
C ALA A 451 -2.27 -19.89 -0.39
N GLY A 452 -1.27 -19.60 -1.22
CA GLY A 452 -1.34 -18.60 -2.26
C GLY A 452 -0.68 -17.27 -1.89
N ASP A 453 -0.66 -16.35 -2.85
CA ASP A 453 0.05 -15.07 -2.76
C ASP A 453 -0.58 -14.12 -1.71
N THR A 454 -1.88 -14.29 -1.43
CA THR A 454 -2.60 -13.54 -0.40
C THR A 454 -2.52 -14.17 1.00
N GLY A 455 -1.96 -15.38 1.13
CA GLY A 455 -1.84 -16.08 2.40
C GLY A 455 -1.19 -15.27 3.53
N PRO A 456 -0.05 -14.61 3.30
CA PRO A 456 0.61 -13.76 4.29
C PRO A 456 -0.29 -12.61 4.80
N ILE A 457 -1.11 -12.03 3.92
CA ILE A 457 -2.08 -10.98 4.25
C ILE A 457 -3.08 -11.51 5.28
N TRP A 458 -3.67 -12.68 5.01
CA TRP A 458 -4.66 -13.31 5.88
C TRP A 458 -4.08 -13.78 7.22
N ARG A 459 -2.80 -14.16 7.25
CA ARG A 459 -2.10 -14.54 8.48
C ARG A 459 -2.01 -13.41 9.51
N THR A 460 -2.03 -12.15 9.07
CA THR A 460 -2.01 -10.98 9.96
C THR A 460 -3.16 -10.99 10.96
N PHE A 461 -4.35 -11.46 10.54
CA PHE A 461 -5.53 -11.53 11.42
C PHE A 461 -5.33 -12.47 12.63
N PRO A 462 -5.06 -13.77 12.45
CA PRO A 462 -4.82 -14.66 13.58
C PRO A 462 -3.56 -14.33 14.36
N LEU A 463 -2.48 -13.90 13.72
CA LEU A 463 -1.24 -13.51 14.40
C LEU A 463 -1.42 -12.29 15.30
N THR A 464 -2.41 -11.44 15.03
CA THR A 464 -2.80 -10.32 15.90
C THR A 464 -3.80 -10.77 16.96
N ALA A 465 -4.85 -11.50 16.57
CA ALA A 465 -5.96 -11.86 17.47
C ALA A 465 -5.58 -12.89 18.53
N ILE A 466 -4.87 -13.95 18.14
CA ILE A 466 -4.55 -15.06 19.05
C ILE A 466 -3.73 -14.61 20.25
N PRO A 467 -2.65 -13.81 20.12
CA PRO A 467 -1.96 -13.27 21.27
C PRO A 467 -2.86 -12.47 22.21
N ILE A 468 -3.73 -11.60 21.66
CA ILE A 468 -4.66 -10.80 22.47
C ILE A 468 -5.58 -11.72 23.29
N LEU A 469 -6.15 -12.75 22.66
CA LEU A 469 -7.04 -13.73 23.31
C LEU A 469 -6.31 -14.56 24.39
N ILE A 470 -5.06 -14.94 24.14
CA ILE A 470 -4.24 -15.65 25.15
C ILE A 470 -4.00 -14.75 26.37
N PHE A 471 -3.64 -13.48 26.16
CA PHE A 471 -3.44 -12.57 27.29
C PHE A 471 -4.76 -12.19 27.98
N SER A 472 -5.90 -12.17 27.27
CA SER A 472 -7.23 -12.05 27.89
C SER A 472 -7.52 -13.22 28.84
N LEU A 473 -7.20 -14.45 28.43
CA LEU A 473 -7.35 -15.61 29.28
C LEU A 473 -6.43 -15.54 30.52
N ILE A 474 -5.19 -15.14 30.34
CA ILE A 474 -4.22 -14.98 31.45
C ILE A 474 -4.72 -13.89 32.40
N GLU A 475 -5.16 -12.75 31.88
CA GLU A 475 -5.67 -11.63 32.66
C GLU A 475 -6.88 -12.03 33.48
N SER A 476 -7.92 -12.59 32.85
CA SER A 476 -9.18 -12.97 33.49
C SER A 476 -9.04 -14.10 34.54
N THR A 477 -7.97 -14.90 34.45
CA THR A 477 -7.71 -16.00 35.37
C THR A 477 -6.67 -15.69 36.45
N THR A 478 -5.82 -14.68 36.26
CA THR A 478 -4.72 -14.39 37.20
C THR A 478 -4.78 -12.96 37.75
N ILE A 479 -4.75 -11.95 36.89
CA ILE A 479 -4.66 -10.54 37.28
C ILE A 479 -6.01 -10.04 37.83
N LEU A 480 -7.08 -10.23 37.07
CA LEU A 480 -8.43 -9.78 37.46
C LEU A 480 -8.87 -10.33 38.82
N PRO A 481 -8.79 -11.65 39.11
CA PRO A 481 -9.19 -12.17 40.40
C PRO A 481 -8.42 -11.56 41.58
N ALA A 482 -7.11 -11.31 41.42
CA ALA A 482 -6.30 -10.66 42.45
C ALA A 482 -6.81 -9.24 42.81
N HIS A 483 -7.20 -8.47 41.80
CA HIS A 483 -7.75 -7.15 42.00
C HIS A 483 -9.19 -7.17 42.51
N LEU A 484 -10.02 -8.11 42.08
CA LEU A 484 -11.39 -8.28 42.58
C LEU A 484 -11.44 -8.64 44.07
N ASN A 485 -10.43 -9.35 44.60
CA ASN A 485 -10.33 -9.66 46.01
C ASN A 485 -10.24 -8.37 46.87
N HIS A 486 -9.58 -7.34 46.40
CA HIS A 486 -9.36 -6.05 47.09
C HIS A 486 -10.29 -4.92 46.56
N ALA A 487 -11.15 -5.18 45.62
CA ALA A 487 -11.95 -4.19 44.89
C ALA A 487 -12.97 -3.40 45.72
N GLY A 488 -13.18 -3.72 46.97
CA GLY A 488 -14.14 -3.05 47.87
C GLY A 488 -13.57 -1.87 48.67
N GLU A 489 -12.27 -1.84 48.94
CA GLU A 489 -11.69 -0.96 49.97
C GLU A 489 -11.21 0.40 49.42
N TRP A 490 -10.70 0.44 48.20
CA TRP A 490 -10.05 1.66 47.65
C TRP A 490 -11.05 2.71 47.11
N PHE A 491 -12.17 2.31 46.56
CA PHE A 491 -13.15 3.22 45.88
C PHE A 491 -14.11 3.89 46.89
N GLN A 492 -14.35 3.32 48.07
CA GLN A 492 -15.27 3.87 49.09
C GLN A 492 -14.78 5.17 49.70
N TYR A 493 -13.47 5.39 49.76
CA TYR A 493 -12.87 6.56 50.44
C TYR A 493 -12.88 7.86 49.63
N ARG A 494 -12.89 7.83 48.31
CA ARG A 494 -12.60 9.02 47.49
C ARG A 494 -13.78 9.70 46.77
N PHE A 495 -14.93 9.05 46.63
CA PHE A 495 -16.08 9.57 45.85
C PHE A 495 -17.44 9.44 46.55
N VAL A 496 -17.57 9.84 47.80
CA VAL A 496 -18.80 9.63 48.61
C VAL A 496 -20.06 10.35 48.06
N LYS A 497 -19.92 11.55 47.46
CA LYS A 497 -21.10 12.31 46.96
C LYS A 497 -21.60 11.82 45.58
N PHE A 498 -20.69 11.50 44.65
CA PHE A 498 -21.03 10.94 43.33
C PHE A 498 -21.52 9.48 43.44
N GLY A 499 -21.00 8.76 44.43
CA GLY A 499 -21.36 7.37 44.70
C GLY A 499 -22.80 7.14 45.10
N LYS A 500 -23.47 8.12 45.78
CA LYS A 500 -24.88 7.95 46.17
C LYS A 500 -25.85 8.05 44.98
N ALA A 501 -25.68 9.02 44.09
CA ALA A 501 -26.52 9.12 42.87
C ALA A 501 -26.33 7.92 41.94
N LEU A 502 -25.07 7.49 41.75
CA LEU A 502 -24.73 6.34 40.92
C LEU A 502 -25.24 5.02 41.54
N SER A 503 -25.20 4.87 42.86
CA SER A 503 -25.74 3.69 43.53
C SER A 503 -27.28 3.58 43.42
N THR A 504 -27.98 4.71 43.48
CA THR A 504 -29.42 4.76 43.30
C THR A 504 -29.82 4.38 41.88
N ALA A 505 -29.16 4.95 40.87
CA ALA A 505 -29.37 4.60 39.47
C ALA A 505 -29.06 3.11 39.20
N ARG A 506 -27.91 2.63 39.67
CA ARG A 506 -27.51 1.23 39.54
C ARG A 506 -28.54 0.28 40.17
N ASN A 507 -28.98 0.55 41.42
CA ASN A 507 -29.95 -0.31 42.09
C ASN A 507 -31.26 -0.36 41.29
N TYR A 508 -31.72 0.78 40.77
CA TYR A 508 -32.91 0.83 39.90
C TYR A 508 -32.75 -0.05 38.64
N PHE A 509 -31.66 0.11 37.92
CA PHE A 509 -31.40 -0.72 36.72
C PHE A 509 -31.22 -2.19 37.04
N SER A 510 -30.48 -2.52 38.09
CA SER A 510 -30.27 -3.90 38.55
C SER A 510 -31.58 -4.56 38.99
N GLU A 511 -32.42 -3.87 39.77
CA GLU A 511 -33.73 -4.37 40.18
C GLU A 511 -34.64 -4.60 38.97
N LYS A 512 -34.68 -3.66 38.01
CA LYS A 512 -35.47 -3.80 36.78
C LYS A 512 -34.98 -4.96 35.90
N LEU A 513 -33.66 -5.18 35.83
CA LEU A 513 -33.09 -6.32 35.11
C LEU A 513 -33.49 -7.64 35.77
N TYR A 514 -33.39 -7.74 37.10
CA TYR A 514 -33.80 -8.96 37.81
C TYR A 514 -35.30 -9.19 37.69
N GLU A 515 -36.12 -8.14 37.78
CA GLU A 515 -37.58 -8.22 37.54
C GLU A 515 -37.87 -8.75 36.13
N PHE A 516 -37.17 -8.26 35.11
CA PHE A 516 -37.30 -8.73 33.73
C PHE A 516 -36.85 -10.21 33.59
N ILE A 517 -35.73 -10.59 34.22
CA ILE A 517 -35.22 -11.96 34.19
C ILE A 517 -36.24 -12.89 34.80
N ASP A 518 -36.75 -12.59 35.99
CA ASP A 518 -37.64 -13.49 36.71
C ASP A 518 -39.06 -13.52 36.11
N SER A 519 -39.56 -12.37 35.66
CA SER A 519 -40.95 -12.25 35.17
C SER A 519 -41.14 -12.61 33.70
N LYS A 520 -40.16 -12.36 32.85
CA LYS A 520 -40.29 -12.53 31.38
C LYS A 520 -39.29 -13.54 30.82
N TRP A 521 -38.00 -13.38 31.14
CA TRP A 521 -36.95 -14.17 30.54
C TRP A 521 -36.96 -15.63 31.00
N LEU A 522 -37.01 -15.86 32.28
CA LEU A 522 -37.01 -17.22 32.86
C LEU A 522 -38.22 -18.04 32.40
N PRO A 523 -39.48 -17.51 32.41
CA PRO A 523 -40.63 -18.17 31.81
C PRO A 523 -40.46 -18.50 30.33
N LEU A 524 -39.87 -17.57 29.55
CA LEU A 524 -39.60 -17.79 28.13
C LEU A 524 -38.61 -18.94 27.92
N VAL A 525 -37.49 -18.96 28.67
CA VAL A 525 -36.50 -20.04 28.61
C VAL A 525 -37.12 -21.37 28.99
N LYS A 526 -37.91 -21.44 30.10
CA LYS A 526 -38.62 -22.64 30.49
C LYS A 526 -39.59 -23.13 29.41
N LYS A 527 -40.32 -22.21 28.76
CA LYS A 527 -41.23 -22.54 27.65
C LYS A 527 -40.46 -23.04 26.42
N SER A 528 -39.32 -22.46 26.10
CA SER A 528 -38.44 -22.85 24.98
C SER A 528 -37.86 -24.24 25.21
N ILE A 529 -37.42 -24.56 26.43
CA ILE A 529 -36.92 -25.90 26.78
C ILE A 529 -38.05 -26.93 26.74
N LYS A 530 -39.23 -26.60 27.27
CA LYS A 530 -40.41 -27.49 27.25
C LYS A 530 -40.80 -27.80 25.79
N ASN A 531 -40.78 -26.78 24.91
CA ASN A 531 -41.18 -26.90 23.52
C ASN A 531 -39.92 -26.93 22.58
N ARG A 532 -38.91 -27.71 22.97
CA ARG A 532 -37.58 -27.73 22.32
C ARG A 532 -37.62 -27.91 20.81
N TYR A 533 -38.48 -28.78 20.29
CA TYR A 533 -38.58 -29.00 18.84
C TYR A 533 -39.16 -27.76 18.09
N GLN A 534 -40.16 -27.10 18.67
CA GLN A 534 -40.69 -25.88 18.11
C GLN A 534 -39.64 -24.74 18.12
N THR A 535 -38.89 -24.63 19.22
CA THR A 535 -37.79 -23.67 19.36
C THR A 535 -36.72 -23.92 18.31
N ILE A 536 -36.26 -25.15 18.14
CA ILE A 536 -35.30 -25.52 17.11
C ILE A 536 -35.84 -25.20 15.71
N SER A 537 -37.11 -25.57 15.43
CA SER A 537 -37.73 -25.31 14.12
C SER A 537 -37.80 -23.81 13.80
N ILE A 538 -38.07 -22.94 14.80
CA ILE A 538 -38.06 -21.49 14.62
C ILE A 538 -36.66 -21.02 14.25
N PHE A 539 -35.63 -21.43 14.98
CA PHE A 539 -34.25 -21.02 14.69
C PHE A 539 -33.76 -21.55 13.33
N VAL A 540 -34.08 -22.80 12.97
CA VAL A 540 -33.80 -23.35 11.65
C VAL A 540 -34.55 -22.55 10.56
N GLY A 541 -35.83 -22.20 10.80
CA GLY A 541 -36.61 -21.37 9.89
C GLY A 541 -36.00 -20.00 9.69
N VAL A 542 -35.57 -19.30 10.76
CA VAL A 542 -34.86 -18.02 10.68
C VAL A 542 -33.54 -18.18 9.91
N LEU A 543 -32.78 -19.25 10.17
CA LEU A 543 -31.53 -19.53 9.44
C LEU A 543 -31.78 -19.70 7.94
N LEU A 544 -32.79 -20.52 7.58
CA LEU A 544 -33.17 -20.75 6.18
C LEU A 544 -33.61 -19.44 5.48
N ILE A 545 -34.39 -18.59 6.17
CA ILE A 545 -34.80 -17.28 5.66
C ILE A 545 -33.56 -16.41 5.44
N SER A 546 -32.62 -16.39 6.39
CA SER A 546 -31.38 -15.59 6.25
C SER A 546 -30.55 -16.05 5.05
N PHE A 547 -30.39 -17.36 4.86
CA PHE A 547 -29.72 -17.89 3.66
C PHE A 547 -30.49 -17.60 2.38
N SER A 548 -31.82 -17.63 2.40
CA SER A 548 -32.65 -17.30 1.25
C SER A 548 -32.51 -15.84 0.84
N LEU A 549 -32.34 -14.91 1.80
CA LEU A 549 -32.08 -13.51 1.52
C LEU A 549 -30.72 -13.29 0.82
N LEU A 550 -29.69 -14.04 1.23
CA LEU A 550 -28.39 -14.05 0.57
C LEU A 550 -28.50 -14.66 -0.85
N ALA A 551 -29.06 -15.86 -0.95
CA ALA A 551 -29.19 -16.57 -2.23
C ALA A 551 -30.11 -15.86 -3.21
N GLY A 552 -31.14 -15.15 -2.71
CA GLY A 552 -32.07 -14.34 -3.51
C GLY A 552 -31.52 -12.98 -3.94
N GLY A 553 -30.26 -12.65 -3.56
CA GLY A 553 -29.62 -11.39 -3.94
C GLY A 553 -30.17 -10.13 -3.24
N TRP A 554 -31.06 -10.31 -2.22
CA TRP A 554 -31.55 -9.20 -1.41
C TRP A 554 -30.46 -8.56 -0.55
N VAL A 555 -29.54 -9.41 -0.04
CA VAL A 555 -28.32 -8.98 0.60
C VAL A 555 -27.18 -9.18 -0.39
N LYS A 556 -26.62 -8.09 -0.89
CA LYS A 556 -25.46 -8.14 -1.80
C LYS A 556 -24.25 -8.60 -1.00
N TRP A 557 -23.66 -9.71 -1.43
CA TRP A 557 -22.41 -10.20 -0.87
C TRP A 557 -21.24 -9.56 -1.61
N GLN A 558 -20.29 -9.04 -0.87
CA GLN A 558 -19.07 -8.44 -1.41
C GLN A 558 -17.89 -8.92 -0.59
N PHE A 559 -16.88 -9.44 -1.25
CA PHE A 559 -15.70 -10.04 -0.58
C PHE A 559 -14.88 -9.00 0.16
N PHE A 560 -14.54 -7.91 -0.52
CA PHE A 560 -13.96 -6.72 0.10
C PHE A 560 -14.92 -5.53 -0.05
N PRO A 561 -15.10 -4.70 0.98
CA PRO A 561 -15.79 -3.43 0.78
C PRO A 561 -14.99 -2.59 -0.21
N VAL A 562 -15.67 -1.99 -1.17
CA VAL A 562 -15.06 -0.99 -2.06
C VAL A 562 -14.74 0.22 -1.19
N LEU A 563 -13.46 0.45 -0.97
CA LEU A 563 -12.97 1.64 -0.29
C LEU A 563 -12.84 2.73 -1.35
N GLU A 564 -13.56 3.83 -1.15
CA GLU A 564 -13.51 4.98 -2.03
C GLU A 564 -12.13 5.65 -1.94
N ALA A 565 -11.44 5.75 -3.08
CA ALA A 565 -10.16 6.42 -3.18
C ALA A 565 -10.30 7.94 -3.11
N GLU A 566 -9.22 8.59 -2.79
CA GLU A 566 -9.09 10.05 -2.92
C GLU A 566 -8.63 10.44 -4.32
N GLU A 567 -8.18 9.47 -5.11
CA GLU A 567 -7.77 9.62 -6.49
C GLU A 567 -8.79 8.96 -7.44
N ILE A 568 -9.16 9.69 -8.49
CA ILE A 568 -9.92 9.17 -9.62
C ILE A 568 -8.99 9.14 -10.81
N ALA A 569 -8.55 7.97 -11.22
CA ALA A 569 -7.74 7.79 -12.42
C ALA A 569 -8.63 7.63 -13.65
N ILE A 570 -8.32 8.41 -14.69
CA ILE A 570 -8.92 8.33 -16.02
C ILE A 570 -7.79 7.95 -16.98
N VAL A 571 -7.73 6.67 -17.32
CA VAL A 571 -6.69 6.10 -18.18
C VAL A 571 -7.16 6.12 -19.62
N VAL A 572 -6.28 6.59 -20.50
CA VAL A 572 -6.52 6.73 -21.94
C VAL A 572 -5.46 5.94 -22.70
N ASP A 573 -5.89 5.02 -23.55
CA ASP A 573 -5.03 4.38 -24.52
C ASP A 573 -5.58 4.62 -25.92
N LEU A 574 -4.71 5.01 -26.81
CA LEU A 574 -4.96 5.19 -28.22
C LEU A 574 -4.29 4.05 -28.99
N PRO A 575 -4.65 3.81 -30.25
CA PRO A 575 -3.99 2.79 -31.07
C PRO A 575 -2.48 3.01 -31.15
N GLU A 576 -1.71 1.92 -31.14
CA GLU A 576 -0.26 1.96 -31.30
C GLU A 576 0.14 2.76 -32.56
N GLY A 577 1.24 3.52 -32.44
CA GLY A 577 1.70 4.42 -33.50
C GLY A 577 0.97 5.77 -33.55
N THR A 578 0.04 6.05 -32.62
CA THR A 578 -0.59 7.37 -32.51
C THR A 578 0.45 8.40 -32.05
N PRO A 579 0.58 9.55 -32.75
CA PRO A 579 1.48 10.61 -32.34
C PRO A 579 1.09 11.20 -30.97
N ILE A 580 2.06 11.57 -30.16
CA ILE A 580 1.82 12.17 -28.84
C ILE A 580 0.94 13.41 -28.87
N THR A 581 1.00 14.19 -29.92
CA THR A 581 0.15 15.38 -30.11
C THR A 581 -1.34 15.03 -30.03
N THR A 582 -1.74 13.88 -30.59
CA THR A 582 -3.12 13.38 -30.52
C THR A 582 -3.45 12.94 -29.08
N THR A 583 -2.54 12.25 -28.42
CA THR A 583 -2.70 11.84 -27.02
C THR A 583 -2.82 13.07 -26.11
N GLU A 584 -2.00 14.11 -26.36
CA GLU A 584 -2.09 15.39 -25.64
C GLU A 584 -3.43 16.09 -25.87
N GLU A 585 -3.96 16.09 -27.08
CA GLU A 585 -5.26 16.70 -27.37
C GLU A 585 -6.39 16.02 -26.60
N VAL A 586 -6.39 14.69 -26.56
CA VAL A 586 -7.38 13.88 -25.83
C VAL A 586 -7.26 14.11 -24.33
N THR A 587 -6.07 13.98 -23.76
CA THR A 587 -5.84 14.17 -22.32
C THR A 587 -6.13 15.61 -21.90
N ARG A 588 -5.78 16.62 -22.71
CA ARG A 588 -6.10 18.03 -22.46
C ARG A 588 -7.61 18.31 -22.48
N MET A 589 -8.37 17.60 -23.32
CA MET A 589 -9.83 17.70 -23.30
C MET A 589 -10.39 17.18 -21.98
N ILE A 590 -9.91 16.02 -21.50
CA ILE A 590 -10.32 15.41 -20.22
C ILE A 590 -9.89 16.32 -19.07
N GLU A 591 -8.66 16.81 -19.04
CA GLU A 591 -8.13 17.75 -18.04
C GLU A 591 -9.01 18.98 -17.90
N ARG A 592 -9.41 19.57 -19.03
CA ARG A 592 -10.28 20.76 -19.07
C ARG A 592 -11.61 20.51 -18.41
N GLU A 593 -12.26 19.38 -18.68
CA GLU A 593 -13.51 19.01 -18.04
C GLU A 593 -13.33 18.73 -16.54
N ALA A 594 -12.20 18.13 -16.14
CA ALA A 594 -11.86 17.89 -14.74
C ALA A 594 -11.62 19.23 -13.98
N LEU A 595 -10.84 20.16 -14.56
CA LEU A 595 -10.59 21.48 -13.98
C LEU A 595 -11.88 22.35 -13.89
N LYS A 596 -12.76 22.25 -14.89
CA LYS A 596 -14.05 22.91 -14.87
C LYS A 596 -14.93 22.34 -13.75
N LEU A 597 -15.00 21.01 -13.62
CA LEU A 597 -15.74 20.36 -12.54
C LEU A 597 -15.14 20.72 -11.16
N LYS A 598 -13.81 20.81 -11.03
CA LYS A 598 -13.12 21.29 -9.82
C LYS A 598 -13.63 22.69 -9.43
N SER A 599 -13.71 23.63 -10.36
CA SER A 599 -14.16 25.00 -10.09
C SER A 599 -15.64 25.03 -9.69
N GLU A 600 -16.50 24.26 -10.35
CA GLU A 600 -17.94 24.18 -10.07
C GLU A 600 -18.21 23.59 -8.67
N LEU A 601 -17.70 22.36 -8.39
CA LEU A 601 -17.97 21.69 -7.12
C LEU A 601 -17.39 22.42 -5.91
N ASN A 602 -16.22 23.02 -6.05
CA ASN A 602 -15.60 23.77 -4.96
C ASN A 602 -16.35 25.08 -4.69
N SER A 603 -16.92 25.72 -5.72
CA SER A 603 -17.71 26.95 -5.57
C SER A 603 -19.09 26.67 -5.00
N GLU A 604 -19.80 25.66 -5.48
CA GLU A 604 -21.13 25.30 -5.04
C GLU A 604 -21.20 24.92 -3.56
N ASN A 605 -20.18 24.20 -3.09
CA ASN A 605 -20.15 23.69 -1.72
C ASN A 605 -19.43 24.62 -0.73
N ASN A 606 -18.83 25.71 -1.20
CA ASN A 606 -17.95 26.58 -0.40
C ASN A 606 -16.89 25.77 0.39
N LYS A 607 -16.50 24.61 -0.15
CA LYS A 607 -15.53 23.67 0.39
C LYS A 607 -14.71 23.08 -0.76
N LYS A 608 -13.44 22.79 -0.49
CA LYS A 608 -12.57 22.14 -1.44
C LYS A 608 -12.95 20.65 -1.52
N ILE A 609 -13.58 20.20 -2.61
CA ILE A 609 -13.91 18.80 -2.90
C ILE A 609 -12.83 18.18 -3.76
N ILE A 610 -12.49 18.83 -4.87
CA ILE A 610 -11.36 18.45 -5.73
C ILE A 610 -10.16 19.32 -5.36
N SER A 611 -9.09 18.68 -4.94
CA SER A 611 -7.86 19.35 -4.54
C SER A 611 -7.03 19.75 -5.74
N HIS A 612 -6.68 18.80 -6.59
CA HIS A 612 -5.79 18.97 -7.73
C HIS A 612 -6.22 18.09 -8.89
N VAL A 613 -5.67 18.39 -10.07
CA VAL A 613 -5.78 17.56 -11.27
C VAL A 613 -4.38 17.34 -11.80
N LEU A 614 -4.00 16.07 -11.93
CA LEU A 614 -2.75 15.64 -12.55
C LEU A 614 -3.06 15.16 -13.96
N THR A 615 -2.21 15.50 -14.93
CA THR A 615 -2.29 15.00 -16.30
C THR A 615 -0.92 14.47 -16.70
N ALA A 616 -0.85 13.20 -17.07
CA ALA A 616 0.33 12.57 -17.64
C ALA A 616 0.05 12.21 -19.10
N VAL A 617 1.00 12.53 -19.98
CA VAL A 617 0.94 12.22 -21.41
C VAL A 617 2.19 11.41 -21.76
N GLY A 618 2.04 10.35 -22.52
CA GLY A 618 3.10 9.39 -22.81
C GLY A 618 3.44 8.49 -21.62
N ASP A 619 2.67 8.56 -20.53
CA ASP A 619 2.85 7.78 -19.32
C ASP A 619 1.51 7.61 -18.57
N GLN A 620 1.40 6.56 -17.78
CA GLN A 620 0.31 6.29 -16.84
C GLN A 620 0.88 6.26 -15.42
N TYR A 621 1.43 7.39 -14.98
CA TYR A 621 2.22 7.50 -13.76
C TYR A 621 1.54 6.95 -12.52
N PHE A 622 0.30 7.35 -12.25
CA PHE A 622 -0.45 6.92 -11.06
C PHE A 622 -0.84 5.44 -11.15
N SER A 623 -1.39 5.02 -12.29
CA SER A 623 -1.82 3.62 -12.50
C SER A 623 -0.64 2.65 -12.43
N ASN A 624 0.54 3.03 -12.93
CA ASN A 624 1.76 2.25 -12.80
C ASN A 624 2.24 2.15 -11.34
N GLN A 625 2.10 3.21 -10.55
CA GLN A 625 2.42 3.21 -9.13
C GLN A 625 1.47 2.31 -8.33
N GLU A 626 0.15 2.37 -8.61
CA GLU A 626 -0.82 1.47 -7.98
C GLU A 626 -0.55 -0.01 -8.33
N ALA A 627 -0.20 -0.28 -9.59
CA ALA A 627 0.14 -1.62 -10.03
C ALA A 627 1.41 -2.16 -9.34
N ALA A 628 2.42 -1.33 -9.14
CA ALA A 628 3.64 -1.68 -8.42
C ALA A 628 3.39 -1.97 -6.94
N ASN A 629 2.48 -1.24 -6.30
CA ASN A 629 2.13 -1.37 -4.89
C ASN A 629 0.98 -2.37 -4.64
N SER A 630 0.55 -3.13 -5.65
CA SER A 630 -0.55 -4.09 -5.50
C SER A 630 -0.20 -5.20 -4.51
N PRO A 631 -1.07 -5.49 -3.52
CA PRO A 631 -0.85 -6.58 -2.56
C PRO A 631 -0.84 -7.98 -3.18
N THR A 632 -1.33 -8.12 -4.41
CA THR A 632 -1.26 -9.38 -5.17
C THR A 632 0.11 -9.61 -5.81
N GLY A 633 1.03 -8.70 -5.58
CA GLY A 633 2.38 -8.64 -6.13
C GLY A 633 2.45 -7.62 -7.28
N PRO A 634 3.65 -7.03 -7.46
CA PRO A 634 3.86 -6.04 -8.50
C PRO A 634 3.60 -6.67 -9.87
N THR A 635 2.81 -5.96 -10.65
CA THR A 635 2.63 -6.25 -12.08
C THR A 635 3.72 -5.50 -12.86
N LEU A 636 4.08 -6.02 -14.02
CA LEU A 636 4.98 -5.31 -14.93
C LEU A 636 4.35 -3.95 -15.26
N GLN A 637 5.13 -2.89 -15.09
CA GLN A 637 4.66 -1.53 -15.41
C GLN A 637 4.43 -1.42 -16.92
N ALA A 638 3.39 -0.67 -17.29
CA ALA A 638 3.22 -0.29 -18.68
C ALA A 638 4.39 0.60 -19.11
N ALA A 639 4.95 0.36 -20.28
CA ALA A 639 5.99 1.19 -20.83
C ALA A 639 5.47 2.61 -21.08
N SER A 640 6.32 3.60 -20.92
CA SER A 640 6.03 4.95 -21.39
C SER A 640 6.02 4.94 -22.93
N THR A 641 4.86 5.15 -23.54
CA THR A 641 4.67 5.15 -24.99
C THR A 641 3.81 6.34 -25.43
N PRO A 642 4.03 6.90 -26.62
CA PRO A 642 3.35 8.12 -27.06
C PRO A 642 1.82 8.03 -27.09
N HIS A 643 1.26 6.84 -27.23
CA HIS A 643 -0.18 6.59 -27.39
C HIS A 643 -0.94 6.44 -26.06
N VAL A 644 -0.27 6.49 -24.90
CA VAL A 644 -0.93 6.36 -23.60
C VAL A 644 -0.98 7.69 -22.84
N GLY A 645 -2.00 7.86 -22.01
CA GLY A 645 -2.13 9.02 -21.17
C GLY A 645 -3.04 8.77 -19.95
N GLU A 646 -2.96 9.65 -18.97
CA GLU A 646 -3.73 9.54 -17.74
C GLU A 646 -4.10 10.93 -17.21
N VAL A 647 -5.33 11.06 -16.71
CA VAL A 647 -5.77 12.23 -15.95
C VAL A 647 -6.24 11.76 -14.58
N VAL A 648 -5.62 12.26 -13.51
CA VAL A 648 -5.99 11.91 -12.13
C VAL A 648 -6.64 13.10 -11.45
N VAL A 649 -7.88 12.92 -10.99
CA VAL A 649 -8.60 13.91 -10.20
C VAL A 649 -8.42 13.59 -8.73
N ILE A 650 -7.71 14.47 -8.02
CA ILE A 650 -7.33 14.29 -6.62
C ILE A 650 -8.38 14.96 -5.73
N LEU A 651 -9.03 14.19 -4.88
CA LEU A 651 -10.07 14.65 -3.98
C LEU A 651 -9.49 15.05 -2.62
N THR A 652 -10.23 15.86 -1.87
CA THR A 652 -9.95 16.03 -0.45
C THR A 652 -10.30 14.76 0.33
N PRO A 653 -9.74 14.55 1.52
CA PRO A 653 -10.04 13.37 2.35
C PRO A 653 -11.53 13.11 2.53
N ALA A 654 -11.93 11.85 2.52
CA ALA A 654 -13.33 11.42 2.59
C ALA A 654 -14.06 11.92 3.84
N ASP A 655 -13.37 12.02 4.99
CA ASP A 655 -13.91 12.55 6.25
C ASP A 655 -14.24 14.05 6.18
N SER A 656 -13.41 14.83 5.48
CA SER A 656 -13.62 16.28 5.29
C SER A 656 -14.75 16.60 4.30
N ARG A 657 -15.12 15.67 3.43
CA ARG A 657 -16.23 15.78 2.46
C ARG A 657 -17.44 14.91 2.80
N TRP A 658 -17.57 14.48 4.07
CA TRP A 658 -18.72 13.68 4.52
C TRP A 658 -20.07 14.37 4.21
N GLY A 659 -20.96 13.61 3.55
CA GLY A 659 -22.27 14.12 3.08
C GLY A 659 -22.22 14.97 1.81
N LEU A 660 -21.07 15.08 1.16
CA LEU A 660 -20.86 15.71 -0.13
C LEU A 660 -20.72 14.66 -1.24
N THR A 661 -20.45 15.09 -2.47
CA THR A 661 -20.31 14.25 -3.65
C THR A 661 -19.14 13.26 -3.49
N GLY A 662 -19.41 11.97 -3.65
CA GLY A 662 -18.43 10.90 -3.58
C GLY A 662 -17.63 10.73 -4.87
N ALA A 663 -16.54 9.94 -4.83
CA ALA A 663 -15.69 9.69 -6.00
C ALA A 663 -16.47 9.03 -7.14
N TYR A 664 -17.34 8.08 -6.83
CA TYR A 664 -18.16 7.42 -7.85
C TYR A 664 -19.20 8.36 -8.51
N ASP A 665 -19.75 9.33 -7.77
CA ASP A 665 -20.62 10.35 -8.34
C ASP A 665 -19.83 11.27 -9.28
N ILE A 666 -18.61 11.64 -8.88
CA ILE A 666 -17.70 12.44 -9.72
C ILE A 666 -17.34 11.68 -11.00
N ILE A 667 -17.01 10.38 -10.91
CA ILE A 667 -16.79 9.54 -12.08
C ILE A 667 -17.99 9.56 -13.02
N LYS A 668 -19.21 9.41 -12.48
CA LYS A 668 -20.43 9.45 -13.28
C LYS A 668 -20.63 10.79 -14.00
N ILE A 669 -20.35 11.89 -13.31
CA ILE A 669 -20.42 13.24 -13.90
C ILE A 669 -19.37 13.39 -15.00
N LEU A 670 -18.12 13.02 -14.74
CA LEU A 670 -17.02 13.11 -15.71
C LEU A 670 -17.29 12.22 -16.93
N ARG A 671 -17.71 10.97 -16.73
CA ARG A 671 -18.07 10.05 -17.82
C ARG A 671 -19.16 10.62 -18.73
N ASN A 672 -20.19 11.25 -18.14
CA ASN A 672 -21.25 11.86 -18.91
C ASN A 672 -20.78 13.12 -19.68
N ARG A 673 -19.86 13.90 -19.13
CA ARG A 673 -19.33 15.10 -19.78
C ARG A 673 -18.33 14.78 -20.89
N ILE A 674 -17.45 13.84 -20.65
CA ILE A 674 -16.42 13.42 -21.59
C ILE A 674 -17.05 12.63 -22.74
N GLY A 675 -18.02 11.74 -22.44
CA GLY A 675 -18.68 10.93 -23.44
C GLY A 675 -17.74 9.94 -24.13
N ILE A 676 -18.09 9.58 -25.35
CA ILE A 676 -17.27 8.69 -26.21
C ILE A 676 -16.32 9.56 -27.02
N ILE A 677 -15.04 9.27 -26.95
CA ILE A 677 -14.00 9.97 -27.71
C ILE A 677 -13.66 9.09 -28.92
N PRO A 678 -13.91 9.57 -30.14
CA PRO A 678 -13.57 8.81 -31.35
C PRO A 678 -12.06 8.54 -31.43
N GLY A 679 -11.68 7.33 -31.78
CA GLY A 679 -10.29 6.93 -31.94
C GLY A 679 -9.56 6.56 -30.64
N VAL A 680 -10.21 6.64 -29.48
CA VAL A 680 -9.70 6.10 -28.22
C VAL A 680 -10.05 4.62 -28.13
N GLU A 681 -9.06 3.78 -27.92
CA GLU A 681 -9.21 2.33 -27.81
C GLU A 681 -9.68 1.94 -26.40
N ARG A 682 -9.09 2.55 -25.37
CA ARG A 682 -9.46 2.33 -23.99
C ARG A 682 -9.61 3.65 -23.23
N LEU A 683 -10.78 3.85 -22.62
CA LEU A 683 -11.04 4.94 -21.69
C LEU A 683 -11.61 4.32 -20.40
N ASN A 684 -10.77 4.25 -19.37
CA ASN A 684 -11.11 3.59 -18.11
C ASN A 684 -11.14 4.61 -16.96
N PHE A 685 -12.15 4.48 -16.07
CA PHE A 685 -12.31 5.33 -14.88
C PHE A 685 -12.23 4.44 -13.64
N SER A 686 -11.30 4.73 -12.75
CA SER A 686 -11.15 4.01 -11.49
C SER A 686 -11.03 4.96 -10.30
N ALA A 687 -11.55 4.54 -9.13
CA ALA A 687 -11.44 5.26 -7.88
C ALA A 687 -11.38 4.29 -6.69
N ASN A 688 -10.56 3.27 -6.79
CA ASN A 688 -10.38 2.25 -5.77
C ASN A 688 -9.01 2.40 -5.12
N ILE A 689 -8.95 2.54 -3.79
CA ILE A 689 -7.68 2.51 -3.03
C ILE A 689 -7.00 1.13 -3.16
N PHE A 690 -7.79 0.11 -3.41
CA PHE A 690 -7.35 -1.28 -3.41
C PHE A 690 -8.11 -2.05 -4.47
N SER A 691 -7.42 -2.56 -5.44
CA SER A 691 -7.98 -3.47 -6.42
C SER A 691 -7.40 -4.88 -6.21
N ALA A 692 -8.26 -5.82 -5.83
CA ALA A 692 -7.89 -7.25 -5.83
C ALA A 692 -7.84 -7.85 -7.25
N GLY A 693 -7.82 -7.01 -8.27
CA GLY A 693 -7.93 -7.34 -9.69
C GLY A 693 -9.24 -6.87 -10.30
N LYS A 694 -9.43 -7.16 -11.57
CA LYS A 694 -10.66 -6.83 -12.28
C LYS A 694 -11.83 -7.64 -11.70
N PRO A 695 -13.02 -7.04 -11.48
CA PRO A 695 -14.17 -7.76 -10.89
C PRO A 695 -14.63 -8.98 -11.70
N ILE A 696 -14.46 -8.92 -13.01
CA ILE A 696 -14.74 -10.00 -13.95
C ILE A 696 -13.51 -10.17 -14.82
N HIS A 697 -12.90 -11.36 -14.78
CA HIS A 697 -11.72 -11.69 -15.56
C HIS A 697 -11.92 -13.08 -16.15
N PHE A 698 -11.87 -13.18 -17.49
CA PHE A 698 -11.87 -14.43 -18.23
C PHE A 698 -10.51 -14.59 -18.90
N GLU A 699 -9.92 -15.76 -18.77
CA GLU A 699 -8.72 -16.15 -19.49
C GLU A 699 -9.11 -17.19 -20.54
N PHE A 700 -8.76 -16.92 -21.79
CA PHE A 700 -8.93 -17.84 -22.91
C PHE A 700 -7.56 -18.29 -23.39
N SER A 701 -7.39 -19.58 -23.58
CA SER A 701 -6.15 -20.17 -24.10
C SER A 701 -6.44 -20.98 -25.35
N GLY A 702 -5.57 -20.92 -26.33
CA GLY A 702 -5.70 -21.64 -27.60
C GLY A 702 -4.43 -21.51 -28.45
N ASN A 703 -4.27 -22.34 -29.43
CA ASN A 703 -3.12 -22.36 -30.33
C ASN A 703 -3.30 -21.47 -31.57
N ASP A 704 -4.50 -20.94 -31.80
CA ASP A 704 -4.84 -20.11 -32.93
C ASP A 704 -5.31 -18.75 -32.48
N PHE A 705 -4.58 -17.72 -32.89
CA PHE A 705 -4.81 -16.33 -32.46
C PHE A 705 -6.14 -15.76 -33.01
N ASP A 706 -6.48 -16.11 -34.27
CA ASP A 706 -7.72 -15.65 -34.89
C ASP A 706 -8.95 -16.23 -34.18
N ASP A 707 -8.84 -17.48 -33.72
CA ASP A 707 -9.90 -18.15 -32.98
C ASP A 707 -10.02 -17.50 -31.56
N LEU A 708 -8.91 -17.18 -30.90
CA LEU A 708 -8.90 -16.47 -29.61
C LEU A 708 -9.58 -15.12 -29.75
N ASN A 709 -9.17 -14.30 -30.70
CA ASN A 709 -9.77 -13.00 -30.99
C ASN A 709 -11.26 -13.07 -31.26
N ARG A 710 -11.70 -14.07 -31.99
CA ARG A 710 -13.13 -14.30 -32.28
C ARG A 710 -13.91 -14.59 -30.99
N VAL A 711 -13.36 -15.41 -30.11
CA VAL A 711 -13.99 -15.75 -28.80
C VAL A 711 -14.02 -14.54 -27.90
N VAL A 712 -12.91 -13.79 -27.78
CA VAL A 712 -12.80 -12.58 -26.96
C VAL A 712 -13.83 -11.53 -27.43
N ASN A 713 -13.87 -11.22 -28.72
CA ASN A 713 -14.81 -10.26 -29.31
C ASN A 713 -16.26 -10.64 -29.09
N LYS A 714 -16.58 -11.93 -29.23
CA LYS A 714 -17.92 -12.47 -28.96
C LYS A 714 -18.27 -12.31 -27.45
N THR A 715 -17.34 -12.57 -26.58
CA THR A 715 -17.52 -12.43 -25.13
C THR A 715 -17.72 -10.96 -24.76
N LYS A 716 -16.91 -10.03 -25.28
CA LYS A 716 -17.08 -8.58 -25.09
C LYS A 716 -18.47 -8.13 -25.54
N SER A 717 -18.91 -8.57 -26.74
CA SER A 717 -20.24 -8.26 -27.28
C SER A 717 -21.38 -8.81 -26.41
N LEU A 718 -21.24 -9.99 -25.81
CA LEU A 718 -22.23 -10.55 -24.88
C LEU A 718 -22.27 -9.76 -23.58
N LEU A 719 -21.10 -9.45 -23.01
CA LEU A 719 -20.99 -8.73 -21.75
C LEU A 719 -21.50 -7.29 -21.85
N SER A 720 -21.33 -6.62 -22.98
CA SER A 720 -21.83 -5.26 -23.19
C SER A 720 -23.37 -5.13 -23.11
N ASN A 721 -24.10 -6.25 -23.24
CA ASN A 721 -25.56 -6.26 -23.11
C ASN A 721 -26.05 -6.30 -21.65
N TYR A 722 -25.17 -6.52 -20.68
CA TYR A 722 -25.55 -6.54 -19.27
C TYR A 722 -25.48 -5.12 -18.68
N SER A 723 -26.58 -4.68 -18.08
CA SER A 723 -26.62 -3.39 -17.38
C SER A 723 -25.65 -3.41 -16.18
N GLY A 724 -24.72 -2.46 -16.10
CA GLY A 724 -23.73 -2.36 -15.06
C GLY A 724 -22.37 -2.96 -15.40
N VAL A 725 -22.19 -3.54 -16.58
CA VAL A 725 -20.89 -3.90 -17.14
C VAL A 725 -20.41 -2.75 -18.02
N TYR A 726 -19.22 -2.24 -17.76
CA TYR A 726 -18.57 -1.15 -18.48
C TYR A 726 -17.04 -1.36 -18.47
N ASP A 727 -16.32 -0.60 -19.27
CA ASP A 727 -14.86 -0.66 -19.38
C ASP A 727 -14.35 -2.08 -19.71
N LEU A 728 -14.95 -2.67 -20.76
CA LEU A 728 -14.55 -3.98 -21.28
C LEU A 728 -13.24 -3.87 -22.04
N THR A 729 -12.20 -4.53 -21.54
CA THR A 729 -10.86 -4.56 -22.15
C THR A 729 -10.39 -6.00 -22.33
N ASP A 730 -9.54 -6.25 -23.29
CA ASP A 730 -8.73 -7.47 -23.45
C ASP A 730 -7.25 -7.15 -23.28
N SER A 731 -6.41 -8.17 -23.38
CA SER A 731 -4.95 -8.08 -23.26
C SER A 731 -4.26 -8.19 -24.63
N ASP A 732 -5.00 -7.96 -25.71
CA ASP A 732 -4.49 -8.07 -27.09
C ASP A 732 -3.62 -6.90 -27.44
#